data_a8363692ebfa259a65d915e5aa55af70
#
_entry.id   a8363692ebfa259a65d915e5aa55af70
#
_cell.length_a   1.000
_cell.length_b   1.000
_cell.length_c   1.000
_cell.angle_alpha   90.00
_cell.angle_beta   90.00
_cell.angle_gamma   90.00
#
_symmetry.space_group_name_H-M   'P 1'
#
loop_
_entity.id
_entity.type
_entity.pdbx_description
1 polymer ?
#
loop_
_entity_poly.entity_id
_entity_poly.type
_entity_poly.pdbx_seq_one_letter_code
_entity_poly.pdbx_strand_id
1 'polypeptide(L)'
;MGEQKLTDTEREAADAKMVDDAFKRLLDSYLASPHRKKVDIITKAFNFARQAHKGVRRLSGEPYIMHPIAVAQIASTEMGLGSTSISAALLHDVVEDTDYTVEDIENMFGPKIAQIVDGLTKISGGIFGDKASAQAENFKKLLLMMSDDIRVILIKICDRLHNMRTLDGQPPNKRYKIAGETLYIYAPLANRLGLNNIKTELENLSFKFEHPEQYAIIEEKLASTQESRDELFEKFTAPIREALDKMGFQYQIKARVKSPYSIWNKMQQKQVTFDQIYDILAVRIIFKPKKKEEEVNECFNIYVAISQIYKSHPDRLRDWVNHPKANGYQALHVTLMSKQGKWIEVQIRSERMDEIAEQGFAAHWKYKDGVGPVGEISEDDGELNNWLRTIKEILDDPQPDAMDFLDTIKLNLFASEIFVFTPKGEIKTMPAGCTALDFAFQIHTFLGSHCIGAKVNHKLVPLSHKLSSGDQVEILTSNSQHVQASWINFVYTAKAKTKIQAILRREGREVQKRGEEILDEFLKRNSLELTFSVLDKLCSLHEIDKHEQLLQALGEKNIILGDHDLHELLGKGKKKEETTKGWLRYVPFLGKQKKGEKAKDNANAPADYMVLPEDFNKKKPIYITDENIHQFVFKSCCHPIPGDDVLGYIDGKNHIEIHKRSCRVASKLKSSYGNRILDAKWDMHKQLLFDATLSIRGIDRIGMLNEVTNLISEHFDVNIHKLTISCDEGIFSGVFELLIHDRADLEKIIKELKTIKGVQEVNQTV
;
A
#
# COMPACT_ATOMS: atom_id res chain seq x y z
N MET A 1 -29.58 -1.47 38.66
CA MET A 1 -29.98 -0.07 38.76
C MET A 1 -30.57 0.31 37.41
N GLY A 2 -31.88 0.64 37.34
CA GLY A 2 -32.55 0.91 36.07
C GLY A 2 -32.05 2.22 35.50
N GLU A 3 -31.61 2.20 34.27
CA GLU A 3 -31.38 3.41 33.48
C GLU A 3 -32.70 4.15 33.32
N GLN A 4 -32.83 5.30 33.98
CA GLN A 4 -33.93 6.22 33.72
C GLN A 4 -33.82 6.70 32.29
N LYS A 5 -34.75 6.26 31.41
CA LYS A 5 -34.86 6.82 30.07
C LYS A 5 -35.17 8.30 30.18
N LEU A 6 -34.24 9.16 29.81
CA LEU A 6 -34.44 10.62 29.66
C LEU A 6 -35.64 10.87 28.74
N THR A 7 -36.44 11.85 29.07
CA THR A 7 -37.50 12.37 28.19
C THR A 7 -36.86 12.94 26.91
N ASP A 8 -37.58 12.96 25.80
CA ASP A 8 -37.07 13.51 24.52
C ASP A 8 -36.56 14.94 24.69
N THR A 9 -37.24 15.77 25.50
CA THR A 9 -36.81 17.17 25.79
C THR A 9 -35.52 17.23 26.61
N GLU A 10 -35.34 16.36 27.59
CA GLU A 10 -34.09 16.27 28.37
C GLU A 10 -32.92 15.80 27.51
N ARG A 11 -33.19 14.86 26.57
CA ARG A 11 -32.21 14.39 25.62
C ARG A 11 -31.78 15.49 24.64
N GLU A 12 -32.72 16.25 24.09
CA GLU A 12 -32.42 17.40 23.22
C GLU A 12 -31.60 18.47 23.92
N ALA A 13 -31.90 18.76 25.18
CA ALA A 13 -31.16 19.73 25.98
C ALA A 13 -29.73 19.25 26.29
N ALA A 14 -29.55 17.94 26.57
CA ALA A 14 -28.26 17.37 26.80
C ALA A 14 -27.40 17.33 25.49
N ASP A 15 -28.02 17.00 24.35
CA ASP A 15 -27.40 17.04 23.05
C ASP A 15 -26.95 18.47 22.66
N ALA A 16 -27.81 19.46 22.85
CA ALA A 16 -27.50 20.87 22.60
C ALA A 16 -26.28 21.33 23.41
N LYS A 17 -26.27 21.02 24.71
CA LYS A 17 -25.14 21.36 25.59
C LYS A 17 -23.86 20.67 25.15
N MET A 18 -23.91 19.37 24.80
CA MET A 18 -22.75 18.61 24.32
C MET A 18 -22.16 19.23 23.05
N VAL A 19 -22.99 19.62 22.09
CA VAL A 19 -22.60 20.29 20.85
C VAL A 19 -21.98 21.65 21.12
N ASP A 20 -22.60 22.49 21.99
CA ASP A 20 -22.09 23.80 22.32
C ASP A 20 -20.75 23.73 23.07
N ASP A 21 -20.58 22.78 23.99
CA ASP A 21 -19.32 22.54 24.70
C ASP A 21 -18.21 22.05 23.74
N ALA A 22 -18.55 21.21 22.78
CA ALA A 22 -17.59 20.75 21.77
C ALA A 22 -17.15 21.90 20.84
N PHE A 23 -18.08 22.70 20.38
CA PHE A 23 -17.77 23.88 19.56
C PHE A 23 -16.93 24.92 20.31
N LYS A 24 -17.25 25.15 21.60
CA LYS A 24 -16.43 26.02 22.45
C LYS A 24 -14.99 25.55 22.54
N ARG A 25 -14.75 24.25 22.78
CA ARG A 25 -13.39 23.68 22.78
C ARG A 25 -12.66 23.90 21.45
N LEU A 26 -13.34 23.77 20.31
CA LEU A 26 -12.78 24.07 18.98
C LEU A 26 -12.36 25.55 18.90
N LEU A 27 -13.22 26.49 19.33
CA LEU A 27 -12.89 27.90 19.30
C LEU A 27 -11.74 28.26 20.24
N ASP A 28 -11.74 27.71 21.46
CA ASP A 28 -10.66 27.93 22.44
C ASP A 28 -9.30 27.46 21.88
N SER A 29 -9.27 26.31 21.25
CA SER A 29 -8.06 25.78 20.61
C SER A 29 -7.60 26.65 19.43
N TYR A 30 -8.52 27.08 18.59
CA TYR A 30 -8.22 27.99 17.48
C TYR A 30 -7.69 29.33 17.97
N LEU A 31 -8.31 29.89 19.00
CA LEU A 31 -7.88 31.16 19.63
C LEU A 31 -6.50 31.08 20.29
N ALA A 32 -6.11 29.92 20.77
CA ALA A 32 -4.76 29.65 21.28
C ALA A 32 -3.70 29.52 20.19
N SER A 33 -4.11 29.27 18.93
CA SER A 33 -3.21 29.09 17.79
C SER A 33 -2.58 30.42 17.32
N PRO A 34 -1.47 30.41 16.55
CA PRO A 34 -0.85 31.62 16.01
C PRO A 34 -1.60 32.25 14.82
N HIS A 35 -2.69 31.64 14.33
CA HIS A 35 -3.45 32.13 13.18
C HIS A 35 -4.20 33.44 13.45
N ARG A 36 -4.58 34.16 12.36
CA ARG A 36 -5.47 35.33 12.46
C ARG A 36 -6.82 34.91 13.02
N LYS A 37 -7.34 35.68 13.99
CA LYS A 37 -8.54 35.34 14.75
C LYS A 37 -9.84 35.60 13.96
N LYS A 38 -10.09 34.87 12.89
CA LYS A 38 -11.31 34.95 12.07
C LYS A 38 -12.39 34.01 12.63
N VAL A 39 -12.91 34.32 13.79
CA VAL A 39 -13.92 33.52 14.51
C VAL A 39 -15.27 33.52 13.79
N ASP A 40 -15.66 34.66 13.19
CA ASP A 40 -16.98 34.85 12.59
C ASP A 40 -17.29 33.82 11.50
N ILE A 41 -16.32 33.54 10.61
CA ILE A 41 -16.55 32.60 9.53
C ILE A 41 -16.65 31.14 10.04
N ILE A 42 -15.89 30.79 11.08
CA ILE A 42 -15.96 29.47 11.73
C ILE A 42 -17.31 29.30 12.41
N THR A 43 -17.79 30.36 13.16
CA THR A 43 -19.09 30.34 13.82
C THR A 43 -20.22 30.27 12.81
N LYS A 44 -20.12 31.00 11.69
CA LYS A 44 -21.09 30.93 10.59
C LYS A 44 -21.16 29.52 9.99
N ALA A 45 -19.99 28.88 9.72
CA ALA A 45 -19.91 27.51 9.18
C ALA A 45 -20.52 26.52 10.18
N PHE A 46 -20.20 26.62 11.47
CA PHE A 46 -20.78 25.75 12.49
C PHE A 46 -22.30 25.86 12.56
N ASN A 47 -22.84 27.08 12.63
CA ASN A 47 -24.29 27.28 12.72
C ASN A 47 -25.01 26.72 11.49
N PHE A 48 -24.42 26.91 10.31
CA PHE A 48 -24.96 26.36 9.07
C PHE A 48 -24.93 24.83 9.07
N ALA A 49 -23.79 24.21 9.38
CA ALA A 49 -23.67 22.76 9.46
C ALA A 49 -24.60 22.15 10.52
N ARG A 50 -24.73 22.80 11.69
CA ARG A 50 -25.67 22.39 12.75
C ARG A 50 -27.12 22.38 12.25
N GLN A 51 -27.51 23.38 11.47
CA GLN A 51 -28.86 23.47 10.91
C GLN A 51 -29.05 22.42 9.81
N ALA A 52 -28.07 22.21 8.93
CA ALA A 52 -28.10 21.25 7.83
C ALA A 52 -28.25 19.81 8.32
N HIS A 53 -27.57 19.45 9.41
CA HIS A 53 -27.63 18.11 10.01
C HIS A 53 -28.63 17.97 11.17
N LYS A 54 -29.58 18.91 11.31
CA LYS A 54 -30.54 18.87 12.39
C LYS A 54 -31.38 17.58 12.36
N GLY A 55 -31.45 16.90 13.49
CA GLY A 55 -32.22 15.63 13.63
C GLY A 55 -31.49 14.38 13.15
N VAL A 56 -30.34 14.51 12.48
CA VAL A 56 -29.54 13.36 12.04
C VAL A 56 -28.67 12.86 13.20
N ARG A 57 -28.58 11.52 13.36
CA ARG A 57 -27.75 10.87 14.40
C ARG A 57 -26.79 9.87 13.81
N ARG A 58 -25.65 9.72 14.44
CA ARG A 58 -24.69 8.65 14.16
C ARG A 58 -25.19 7.30 14.69
N LEU A 59 -24.59 6.21 14.22
CA LEU A 59 -24.88 4.86 14.73
C LEU A 59 -24.56 4.70 16.22
N SER A 60 -23.63 5.51 16.76
CA SER A 60 -23.33 5.61 18.19
C SER A 60 -24.43 6.31 19.00
N GLY A 61 -25.42 6.93 18.34
CA GLY A 61 -26.55 7.61 18.96
C GLY A 61 -26.34 9.08 19.23
N GLU A 62 -25.16 9.66 19.04
CA GLU A 62 -24.86 11.09 19.19
C GLU A 62 -25.37 11.92 17.99
N PRO A 63 -25.61 13.25 18.14
CA PRO A 63 -25.93 14.12 17.02
C PRO A 63 -24.85 14.09 15.95
N TYR A 64 -25.24 14.06 14.66
CA TYR A 64 -24.29 13.94 13.55
C TYR A 64 -23.25 15.06 13.52
N ILE A 65 -23.66 16.30 13.87
CA ILE A 65 -22.79 17.48 13.90
C ILE A 65 -21.52 17.30 14.78
N MET A 66 -21.52 16.37 15.73
CA MET A 66 -20.35 16.05 16.55
C MET A 66 -19.17 15.56 15.69
N HIS A 67 -19.44 14.89 14.56
CA HIS A 67 -18.41 14.45 13.63
C HIS A 67 -17.70 15.64 12.93
N PRO A 68 -18.38 16.55 12.22
CA PRO A 68 -17.74 17.74 11.65
C PRO A 68 -16.99 18.59 12.67
N ILE A 69 -17.52 18.74 13.90
CA ILE A 69 -16.79 19.44 14.97
C ILE A 69 -15.49 18.73 15.34
N ALA A 70 -15.53 17.40 15.48
CA ALA A 70 -14.33 16.62 15.81
C ALA A 70 -13.29 16.66 14.68
N VAL A 71 -13.71 16.58 13.42
CA VAL A 71 -12.83 16.74 12.25
C VAL A 71 -12.17 18.13 12.24
N ALA A 72 -12.96 19.18 12.48
CA ALA A 72 -12.47 20.55 12.59
C ALA A 72 -11.51 20.74 13.79
N GLN A 73 -11.77 20.05 14.91
CA GLN A 73 -10.90 20.04 16.08
C GLN A 73 -9.54 19.43 15.76
N ILE A 74 -9.51 18.26 15.09
CA ILE A 74 -8.27 17.60 14.63
C ILE A 74 -7.52 18.55 13.67
N ALA A 75 -8.21 19.14 12.69
CA ALA A 75 -7.63 20.09 11.76
C ALA A 75 -6.98 21.30 12.46
N SER A 76 -7.59 21.80 13.51
CA SER A 76 -7.08 22.93 14.30
C SER A 76 -5.91 22.53 15.20
N THR A 77 -6.05 21.46 15.98
CA THR A 77 -5.09 21.12 17.07
C THR A 77 -3.94 20.25 16.61
N GLU A 78 -4.20 19.23 15.79
CA GLU A 78 -3.20 18.25 15.39
C GLU A 78 -2.47 18.65 14.10
N MET A 79 -3.16 19.35 13.17
CA MET A 79 -2.57 19.82 11.92
C MET A 79 -2.28 21.33 11.91
N GLY A 80 -2.78 22.11 12.87
CA GLY A 80 -2.54 23.54 12.94
C GLY A 80 -3.12 24.34 11.75
N LEU A 81 -4.25 23.92 11.19
CA LEU A 81 -4.87 24.56 10.03
C LEU A 81 -5.67 25.82 10.44
N GLY A 82 -5.75 26.79 9.50
CA GLY A 82 -6.42 28.06 9.72
C GLY A 82 -7.93 28.03 9.46
N SER A 83 -8.59 29.20 9.63
CA SER A 83 -10.05 29.37 9.59
C SER A 83 -10.73 28.83 8.34
N THR A 84 -10.11 28.97 7.15
CA THR A 84 -10.66 28.46 5.87
C THR A 84 -10.81 26.94 5.91
N SER A 85 -9.76 26.22 6.35
CA SER A 85 -9.76 24.75 6.46
C SER A 85 -10.69 24.27 7.58
N ILE A 86 -10.73 24.97 8.72
CA ILE A 86 -11.65 24.67 9.84
C ILE A 86 -13.10 24.81 9.38
N SER A 87 -13.43 25.90 8.65
CA SER A 87 -14.78 26.10 8.10
C SER A 87 -15.13 25.05 7.06
N ALA A 88 -14.20 24.67 6.16
CA ALA A 88 -14.42 23.60 5.21
C ALA A 88 -14.59 22.23 5.90
N ALA A 89 -13.85 21.97 6.99
CA ALA A 89 -14.01 20.76 7.80
C ALA A 89 -15.37 20.68 8.50
N LEU A 90 -15.94 21.83 8.96
CA LEU A 90 -17.29 21.88 9.50
C LEU A 90 -18.37 21.62 8.44
N LEU A 91 -18.10 21.94 7.18
CA LEU A 91 -19.04 21.88 6.04
C LEU A 91 -18.84 20.64 5.15
N HIS A 92 -17.87 19.77 5.40
CA HIS A 92 -17.41 18.76 4.45
C HIS A 92 -18.48 17.74 4.04
N ASP A 93 -19.40 17.40 4.94
CA ASP A 93 -20.47 16.44 4.68
C ASP A 93 -21.81 17.13 4.29
N VAL A 94 -21.89 18.47 4.34
CA VAL A 94 -23.15 19.17 4.07
C VAL A 94 -23.65 18.91 2.65
N VAL A 95 -22.77 19.00 1.66
CA VAL A 95 -23.13 18.77 0.25
C VAL A 95 -23.38 17.28 -0.05
N GLU A 96 -22.77 16.38 0.71
CA GLU A 96 -22.92 14.93 0.51
C GLU A 96 -24.21 14.39 1.16
N ASP A 97 -24.54 14.88 2.37
CA ASP A 97 -25.59 14.29 3.21
C ASP A 97 -26.88 15.12 3.26
N THR A 98 -26.93 16.26 2.57
CA THR A 98 -28.10 17.17 2.56
C THR A 98 -28.41 17.69 1.15
N ASP A 99 -29.52 18.43 0.98
CA ASP A 99 -29.93 19.01 -0.30
C ASP A 99 -29.14 20.25 -0.72
N TYR A 100 -28.17 20.72 0.08
CA TYR A 100 -27.35 21.88 -0.26
C TYR A 100 -26.32 21.54 -1.32
N THR A 101 -26.08 22.48 -2.24
CA THR A 101 -25.13 22.34 -3.35
C THR A 101 -23.80 23.04 -3.06
N VAL A 102 -22.78 22.76 -3.85
CA VAL A 102 -21.49 23.47 -3.81
C VAL A 102 -21.69 24.97 -4.10
N GLU A 103 -22.64 25.33 -4.98
CA GLU A 103 -22.96 26.71 -5.32
C GLU A 103 -23.56 27.46 -4.11
N ASP A 104 -24.38 26.80 -3.29
CA ASP A 104 -24.88 27.38 -2.04
C ASP A 104 -23.75 27.69 -1.07
N ILE A 105 -22.78 26.76 -0.96
CA ILE A 105 -21.58 26.98 -0.13
C ILE A 105 -20.74 28.13 -0.68
N GLU A 106 -20.58 28.25 -2.00
CA GLU A 106 -19.85 29.35 -2.62
C GLU A 106 -20.50 30.70 -2.34
N ASN A 107 -21.80 30.81 -2.50
CA ASN A 107 -22.56 32.03 -2.24
C ASN A 107 -22.49 32.47 -0.77
N MET A 108 -22.42 31.51 0.15
CA MET A 108 -22.44 31.79 1.59
C MET A 108 -21.05 31.99 2.20
N PHE A 109 -20.04 31.25 1.75
CA PHE A 109 -18.72 31.17 2.37
C PHE A 109 -17.58 31.58 1.43
N GLY A 110 -17.87 31.82 0.16
CA GLY A 110 -16.93 32.21 -0.87
C GLY A 110 -16.25 31.03 -1.59
N PRO A 111 -15.63 31.32 -2.77
CA PRO A 111 -15.14 30.29 -3.69
C PRO A 111 -14.07 29.38 -3.09
N LYS A 112 -13.23 29.91 -2.18
CA LYS A 112 -12.13 29.15 -1.61
C LYS A 112 -12.61 28.01 -0.70
N ILE A 113 -13.65 28.24 0.12
CA ILE A 113 -14.22 27.20 0.99
C ILE A 113 -15.03 26.23 0.15
N ALA A 114 -15.81 26.73 -0.83
CA ALA A 114 -16.59 25.89 -1.74
C ALA A 114 -15.70 24.93 -2.55
N GLN A 115 -14.56 25.41 -3.06
CA GLN A 115 -13.58 24.57 -3.78
C GLN A 115 -13.05 23.43 -2.91
N ILE A 116 -12.74 23.68 -1.64
CA ILE A 116 -12.27 22.65 -0.71
C ILE A 116 -13.40 21.65 -0.44
N VAL A 117 -14.62 22.11 -0.18
CA VAL A 117 -15.78 21.25 0.09
C VAL A 117 -16.11 20.38 -1.12
N ASP A 118 -16.09 20.93 -2.34
CA ASP A 118 -16.28 20.15 -3.57
C ASP A 118 -15.23 19.05 -3.74
N GLY A 119 -13.98 19.37 -3.41
CA GLY A 119 -12.90 18.37 -3.42
C GLY A 119 -13.12 17.22 -2.42
N LEU A 120 -13.82 17.47 -1.31
CA LEU A 120 -14.12 16.49 -0.27
C LEU A 120 -15.33 15.60 -0.60
N THR A 121 -16.24 16.07 -1.45
CA THR A 121 -17.48 15.39 -1.82
C THR A 121 -17.21 14.21 -2.75
N LYS A 122 -17.95 13.09 -2.61
CA LYS A 122 -17.81 11.90 -3.45
C LYS A 122 -18.27 12.14 -4.88
N ILE A 123 -17.67 11.43 -5.86
CA ILE A 123 -18.18 11.38 -7.23
C ILE A 123 -19.38 10.42 -7.25
N SER A 124 -20.54 10.92 -7.62
CA SER A 124 -21.69 10.10 -8.00
C SER A 124 -21.60 9.80 -9.49
N GLY A 125 -21.09 8.62 -9.86
CA GLY A 125 -20.98 8.17 -11.24
C GLY A 125 -19.54 7.88 -11.69
N GLY A 126 -19.30 6.68 -12.19
CA GLY A 126 -17.96 6.19 -12.46
C GLY A 126 -17.36 6.71 -13.77
N ILE A 127 -16.09 7.07 -13.72
CA ILE A 127 -15.31 7.45 -14.91
C ILE A 127 -14.88 6.20 -15.71
N PHE A 128 -14.79 5.03 -15.05
CA PHE A 128 -14.28 3.78 -15.64
C PHE A 128 -15.36 2.75 -16.01
N GLY A 129 -16.63 3.14 -16.07
CA GLY A 129 -17.73 2.24 -16.37
C GLY A 129 -18.01 1.19 -15.27
N ASP A 130 -18.96 0.28 -15.53
CA ASP A 130 -19.52 -0.66 -14.53
C ASP A 130 -18.53 -1.63 -13.86
N LYS A 131 -17.28 -1.69 -14.29
CA LYS A 131 -16.26 -2.63 -13.79
C LYS A 131 -15.23 -2.01 -12.87
N ALA A 132 -15.14 -0.70 -12.77
CA ALA A 132 -14.17 -0.05 -11.90
C ALA A 132 -14.69 0.06 -10.49
N SER A 133 -13.82 -0.11 -9.49
CA SER A 133 -14.22 0.06 -8.10
C SER A 133 -14.48 1.55 -7.83
N ALA A 134 -15.66 1.87 -7.32
CA ALA A 134 -16.03 3.23 -6.91
C ALA A 134 -14.99 3.88 -5.96
N GLN A 135 -14.21 3.08 -5.28
CA GLN A 135 -13.10 3.50 -4.42
C GLN A 135 -11.91 4.05 -5.20
N ALA A 136 -11.52 3.39 -6.31
CA ALA A 136 -10.43 3.86 -7.16
C ALA A 136 -10.77 5.22 -7.78
N GLU A 137 -12.02 5.41 -8.17
CA GLU A 137 -12.52 6.68 -8.72
C GLU A 137 -12.56 7.80 -7.69
N ASN A 138 -13.08 7.52 -6.50
CA ASN A 138 -13.07 8.48 -5.40
C ASN A 138 -11.64 8.85 -5.01
N PHE A 139 -10.73 7.89 -5.04
CA PHE A 139 -9.32 8.15 -4.75
C PHE A 139 -8.64 8.94 -5.87
N LYS A 140 -8.96 8.66 -7.14
CA LYS A 140 -8.48 9.45 -8.28
C LYS A 140 -8.94 10.90 -8.18
N LYS A 141 -10.22 11.16 -7.88
CA LYS A 141 -10.73 12.51 -7.64
C LYS A 141 -10.01 13.21 -6.50
N LEU A 142 -9.84 12.50 -5.37
CA LEU A 142 -9.13 13.03 -4.21
C LEU A 142 -7.71 13.49 -4.57
N LEU A 143 -6.97 12.69 -5.33
CA LEU A 143 -5.62 13.02 -5.78
C LEU A 143 -5.60 14.19 -6.78
N LEU A 144 -6.57 14.26 -7.69
CA LEU A 144 -6.70 15.40 -8.61
C LEU A 144 -6.92 16.70 -7.86
N MET A 145 -7.88 16.70 -6.92
CA MET A 145 -8.17 17.88 -6.11
C MET A 145 -7.02 18.27 -5.17
N MET A 146 -6.25 17.28 -4.69
CA MET A 146 -5.03 17.52 -3.92
C MET A 146 -3.97 18.26 -4.74
N SER A 147 -3.87 18.01 -6.04
CA SER A 147 -2.92 18.72 -6.92
C SER A 147 -3.26 20.20 -7.05
N ASP A 148 -4.53 20.58 -6.84
CA ASP A 148 -5.01 21.93 -6.91
C ASP A 148 -5.01 22.63 -5.52
N ASP A 149 -5.36 21.89 -4.46
CA ASP A 149 -5.33 22.38 -3.07
C ASP A 149 -5.09 21.24 -2.08
N ILE A 150 -3.88 21.19 -1.54
CA ILE A 150 -3.46 20.13 -0.59
C ILE A 150 -4.31 20.10 0.70
N ARG A 151 -5.02 21.19 1.06
CA ARG A 151 -5.89 21.22 2.23
C ARG A 151 -7.05 20.22 2.14
N VAL A 152 -7.47 19.86 0.93
CA VAL A 152 -8.47 18.81 0.68
C VAL A 152 -8.02 17.48 1.30
N ILE A 153 -6.77 17.03 1.01
CA ILE A 153 -6.27 15.77 1.56
C ILE A 153 -6.04 15.85 3.07
N LEU A 154 -5.58 17.00 3.58
CA LEU A 154 -5.37 17.19 5.01
C LEU A 154 -6.69 17.05 5.79
N ILE A 155 -7.78 17.67 5.32
CA ILE A 155 -9.09 17.55 5.95
C ILE A 155 -9.62 16.11 5.80
N LYS A 156 -9.40 15.45 4.65
CA LYS A 156 -9.82 14.06 4.45
C LYS A 156 -9.07 13.07 5.35
N ILE A 157 -7.82 13.36 5.69
CA ILE A 157 -7.06 12.60 6.69
C ILE A 157 -7.65 12.85 8.10
N CYS A 158 -8.06 14.08 8.45
CA CYS A 158 -8.75 14.36 9.71
C CYS A 158 -10.08 13.60 9.82
N ASP A 159 -10.89 13.61 8.76
CA ASP A 159 -12.14 12.85 8.66
C ASP A 159 -11.87 11.35 8.87
N ARG A 160 -10.90 10.80 8.14
CA ARG A 160 -10.51 9.38 8.27
C ARG A 160 -10.05 9.04 9.69
N LEU A 161 -9.25 9.91 10.31
CA LEU A 161 -8.77 9.69 11.67
C LEU A 161 -9.92 9.65 12.68
N HIS A 162 -10.86 10.61 12.58
CA HIS A 162 -12.04 10.60 13.44
C HIS A 162 -12.91 9.35 13.20
N ASN A 163 -13.11 8.95 11.94
CA ASN A 163 -13.84 7.73 11.62
C ASN A 163 -13.16 6.48 12.19
N MET A 164 -11.82 6.41 12.20
CA MET A 164 -11.07 5.32 12.82
C MET A 164 -11.18 5.32 14.34
N ARG A 165 -11.15 6.48 14.99
CA ARG A 165 -11.34 6.62 16.45
C ARG A 165 -12.74 6.18 16.92
N THR A 166 -13.74 6.26 16.03
CA THR A 166 -15.14 5.88 16.32
C THR A 166 -15.60 4.61 15.62
N LEU A 167 -14.68 3.80 15.13
CA LEU A 167 -14.98 2.65 14.26
C LEU A 167 -15.68 1.49 14.98
N ASP A 168 -15.57 1.41 16.32
CA ASP A 168 -16.22 0.38 17.14
C ASP A 168 -17.75 0.35 16.96
N GLY A 169 -18.38 1.47 16.62
CA GLY A 169 -19.81 1.58 16.34
C GLY A 169 -20.27 0.96 15.00
N GLN A 170 -19.34 0.59 14.12
CA GLN A 170 -19.65 0.06 12.79
C GLN A 170 -19.74 -1.48 12.79
N PRO A 171 -20.54 -2.10 11.89
CA PRO A 171 -20.58 -3.54 11.73
C PRO A 171 -19.25 -4.11 11.21
N PRO A 172 -18.89 -5.38 11.55
CA PRO A 172 -17.57 -5.96 11.28
C PRO A 172 -17.08 -5.83 9.83
N ASN A 173 -17.96 -6.11 8.85
CA ASN A 173 -17.60 -6.00 7.43
C ASN A 173 -17.18 -4.58 7.02
N LYS A 174 -17.86 -3.56 7.57
CA LYS A 174 -17.47 -2.15 7.35
C LYS A 174 -16.15 -1.81 8.06
N ARG A 175 -15.92 -2.35 9.28
CA ARG A 175 -14.67 -2.13 10.02
C ARG A 175 -13.47 -2.60 9.19
N TYR A 176 -13.51 -3.82 8.65
CA TYR A 176 -12.43 -4.37 7.82
C TYR A 176 -12.14 -3.54 6.57
N LYS A 177 -13.21 -3.10 5.89
CA LYS A 177 -13.07 -2.23 4.71
C LYS A 177 -12.38 -0.92 5.07
N ILE A 178 -12.89 -0.23 6.10
CA ILE A 178 -12.37 1.09 6.51
C ILE A 178 -10.95 0.97 7.05
N ALA A 179 -10.63 -0.07 7.85
CA ALA A 179 -9.29 -0.33 8.36
C ALA A 179 -8.31 -0.64 7.21
N GLY A 180 -8.70 -1.48 6.24
CA GLY A 180 -7.89 -1.78 5.07
C GLY A 180 -7.60 -0.55 4.20
N GLU A 181 -8.63 0.24 3.87
CA GLU A 181 -8.43 1.51 3.15
C GLU A 181 -7.48 2.46 3.92
N THR A 182 -7.66 2.53 5.23
CA THR A 182 -6.86 3.41 6.10
C THR A 182 -5.39 2.99 6.07
N LEU A 183 -5.12 1.69 6.25
CA LEU A 183 -3.76 1.16 6.30
C LEU A 183 -3.04 1.28 4.95
N TYR A 184 -3.76 1.07 3.84
CA TYR A 184 -3.14 0.97 2.51
C TYR A 184 -3.21 2.24 1.68
N ILE A 185 -4.00 3.25 2.08
CA ILE A 185 -4.14 4.52 1.36
C ILE A 185 -3.81 5.70 2.26
N TYR A 186 -4.53 5.87 3.37
CA TYR A 186 -4.45 7.08 4.18
C TYR A 186 -3.20 7.15 5.07
N ALA A 187 -2.76 6.04 5.67
CA ALA A 187 -1.53 6.03 6.46
C ALA A 187 -0.27 6.31 5.61
N PRO A 188 -0.10 5.74 4.39
CA PRO A 188 0.95 6.14 3.47
C PRO A 188 0.89 7.59 3.00
N LEU A 189 -0.31 8.14 2.74
CA LEU A 189 -0.48 9.55 2.42
C LEU A 189 -0.05 10.44 3.58
N ALA A 190 -0.48 10.12 4.82
CA ALA A 190 -0.05 10.82 6.02
C ALA A 190 1.47 10.75 6.21
N ASN A 191 2.09 9.60 5.94
CA ASN A 191 3.55 9.43 5.95
C ASN A 191 4.25 10.33 4.92
N ARG A 192 3.72 10.39 3.69
CA ARG A 192 4.30 11.22 2.61
C ARG A 192 4.19 12.71 2.92
N LEU A 193 3.12 13.10 3.60
CA LEU A 193 2.91 14.47 4.07
C LEU A 193 3.64 14.78 5.38
N GLY A 194 4.40 13.84 5.94
CA GLY A 194 5.19 14.02 7.16
C GLY A 194 4.35 14.00 8.46
N LEU A 195 3.06 13.67 8.41
CA LEU A 195 2.12 13.63 9.54
C LEU A 195 2.35 12.37 10.38
N ASN A 196 3.53 12.25 11.01
CA ASN A 196 3.96 11.00 11.64
C ASN A 196 3.09 10.52 12.80
N ASN A 197 2.54 11.45 13.61
CA ASN A 197 1.65 11.08 14.71
C ASN A 197 0.34 10.50 14.19
N ILE A 198 -0.28 11.17 13.23
CA ILE A 198 -1.53 10.74 12.61
C ILE A 198 -1.33 9.42 11.86
N LYS A 199 -0.25 9.30 11.09
CA LYS A 199 0.14 8.06 10.42
C LYS A 199 0.26 6.90 11.41
N THR A 200 0.94 7.10 12.53
CA THR A 200 1.15 6.06 13.55
C THR A 200 -0.16 5.66 14.21
N GLU A 201 -1.04 6.62 14.50
CA GLU A 201 -2.36 6.34 15.06
C GLU A 201 -3.26 5.60 14.07
N LEU A 202 -3.29 6.02 12.80
CA LEU A 202 -4.04 5.33 11.74
C LEU A 202 -3.59 3.88 11.57
N GLU A 203 -2.27 3.63 11.58
CA GLU A 203 -1.69 2.27 11.51
C GLU A 203 -2.10 1.42 12.71
N ASN A 204 -2.02 1.96 13.94
CA ASN A 204 -2.36 1.24 15.16
C ASN A 204 -3.85 0.92 15.24
N LEU A 205 -4.71 1.89 14.92
CA LEU A 205 -6.16 1.67 14.88
C LEU A 205 -6.53 0.63 13.80
N SER A 206 -5.92 0.70 12.62
CA SER A 206 -6.13 -0.31 11.58
C SER A 206 -5.70 -1.69 12.06
N PHE A 207 -4.53 -1.80 12.69
CA PHE A 207 -4.02 -3.05 13.23
C PHE A 207 -4.94 -3.62 14.33
N LYS A 208 -5.42 -2.78 15.24
CA LYS A 208 -6.39 -3.17 16.28
C LYS A 208 -7.65 -3.81 15.69
N PHE A 209 -8.17 -3.26 14.59
CA PHE A 209 -9.39 -3.79 13.96
C PHE A 209 -9.14 -4.96 13.00
N GLU A 210 -7.97 -5.04 12.37
CA GLU A 210 -7.62 -6.14 11.47
C GLU A 210 -7.10 -7.38 12.21
N HIS A 211 -6.35 -7.18 13.31
CA HIS A 211 -5.68 -8.23 14.08
C HIS A 211 -5.83 -8.00 15.59
N PRO A 212 -7.06 -8.07 16.13
CA PRO A 212 -7.33 -7.68 17.52
C PRO A 212 -6.58 -8.53 18.56
N GLU A 213 -6.41 -9.83 18.32
CA GLU A 213 -5.69 -10.72 19.24
C GLU A 213 -4.19 -10.38 19.31
N GLN A 214 -3.55 -10.20 18.15
CA GLN A 214 -2.14 -9.85 18.06
C GLN A 214 -1.86 -8.46 18.63
N TYR A 215 -2.80 -7.53 18.42
CA TYR A 215 -2.75 -6.20 19.00
C TYR A 215 -2.76 -6.29 20.53
N ALA A 216 -3.70 -7.04 21.12
CA ALA A 216 -3.82 -7.21 22.56
C ALA A 216 -2.58 -7.86 23.18
N ILE A 217 -2.02 -8.91 22.56
CA ILE A 217 -0.78 -9.57 23.01
C ILE A 217 0.40 -8.58 23.05
N ILE A 218 0.55 -7.75 22.02
CA ILE A 218 1.65 -6.78 21.95
C ILE A 218 1.44 -5.67 22.99
N GLU A 219 0.22 -5.17 23.17
CA GLU A 219 -0.09 -4.18 24.20
C GLU A 219 0.20 -4.70 25.62
N GLU A 220 -0.23 -5.93 25.92
CA GLU A 220 0.06 -6.58 27.21
C GLU A 220 1.58 -6.69 27.46
N LYS A 221 2.35 -7.13 26.47
CA LYS A 221 3.81 -7.20 26.56
C LYS A 221 4.45 -5.83 26.70
N LEU A 222 3.93 -4.81 26.03
CA LEU A 222 4.40 -3.44 26.22
C LEU A 222 4.07 -2.93 27.62
N ALA A 223 2.90 -3.22 28.16
CA ALA A 223 2.51 -2.81 29.51
C ALA A 223 3.38 -3.51 30.56
N SER A 224 3.54 -4.83 30.47
CA SER A 224 4.33 -5.63 31.45
C SER A 224 5.83 -5.26 31.49
N THR A 225 6.38 -4.70 30.43
CA THR A 225 7.78 -4.28 30.34
C THR A 225 8.00 -2.79 30.58
N GLN A 226 6.97 -2.03 30.95
CA GLN A 226 7.04 -0.57 31.07
C GLN A 226 8.05 -0.13 32.16
N GLU A 227 7.95 -0.64 33.37
CA GLU A 227 8.85 -0.27 34.46
C GLU A 227 10.34 -0.52 34.13
N SER A 228 10.63 -1.67 33.53
CA SER A 228 11.99 -2.00 33.07
C SER A 228 12.51 -1.06 31.98
N ARG A 229 11.62 -0.58 31.11
CA ARG A 229 11.98 0.40 30.07
C ARG A 229 12.22 1.79 30.67
N ASP A 230 11.40 2.20 31.59
CA ASP A 230 11.54 3.49 32.29
C ASP A 230 12.84 3.55 33.10
N GLU A 231 13.16 2.46 33.81
CA GLU A 231 14.44 2.34 34.51
C GLU A 231 15.65 2.38 33.56
N LEU A 232 15.55 1.66 32.43
CA LEU A 232 16.58 1.67 31.40
C LEU A 232 16.77 3.08 30.82
N PHE A 233 15.65 3.77 30.52
CA PHE A 233 15.66 5.13 29.99
C PHE A 233 16.36 6.10 30.94
N GLU A 234 16.01 6.11 32.22
CA GLU A 234 16.63 7.01 33.21
C GLU A 234 18.13 6.72 33.39
N LYS A 235 18.52 5.44 33.54
CA LYS A 235 19.93 5.04 33.66
C LYS A 235 20.74 5.40 32.39
N PHE A 236 20.15 5.29 31.25
CA PHE A 236 20.81 5.60 29.98
C PHE A 236 20.92 7.11 29.73
N THR A 237 19.90 7.88 30.07
CA THR A 237 19.87 9.32 29.78
C THR A 237 20.58 10.18 30.81
N ALA A 238 20.78 9.71 32.05
CA ALA A 238 21.45 10.50 33.09
C ALA A 238 22.86 11.00 32.69
N PRO A 239 23.80 10.16 32.19
CA PRO A 239 25.11 10.66 31.73
C PRO A 239 25.00 11.59 30.50
N ILE A 240 23.97 11.39 29.64
CA ILE A 240 23.74 12.27 28.48
C ILE A 240 23.32 13.67 28.95
N ARG A 241 22.43 13.76 29.97
CA ARG A 241 22.01 15.02 30.57
C ARG A 241 23.21 15.79 31.12
N GLU A 242 24.05 15.13 31.89
CA GLU A 242 25.28 15.74 32.42
C GLU A 242 26.22 16.30 31.34
N ALA A 243 26.33 15.59 30.20
CA ALA A 243 27.16 16.04 29.09
C ALA A 243 26.55 17.27 28.40
N LEU A 244 25.23 17.26 28.16
CA LEU A 244 24.52 18.36 27.49
C LEU A 244 24.48 19.61 28.38
N ASP A 245 24.33 19.43 29.72
CA ASP A 245 24.38 20.53 30.70
C ASP A 245 25.76 21.21 30.69
N LYS A 246 26.85 20.41 30.68
CA LYS A 246 28.23 20.93 30.56
C LYS A 246 28.49 21.70 29.25
N MET A 247 27.78 21.32 28.17
CA MET A 247 27.85 22.03 26.86
C MET A 247 26.98 23.27 26.84
N GLY A 248 26.14 23.49 27.84
CA GLY A 248 25.25 24.64 27.97
C GLY A 248 24.10 24.64 26.94
N PHE A 249 23.62 23.49 26.53
CA PHE A 249 22.43 23.37 25.69
C PHE A 249 21.14 23.51 26.51
N GLN A 250 20.13 24.13 25.89
CA GLN A 250 18.73 23.98 26.31
C GLN A 250 18.16 22.81 25.54
N TYR A 251 17.68 21.79 26.24
CA TYR A 251 17.23 20.54 25.61
C TYR A 251 16.08 19.88 26.36
N GLN A 252 15.40 18.98 25.66
CA GLN A 252 14.42 18.06 26.20
C GLN A 252 14.77 16.64 25.75
N ILE A 253 14.79 15.68 26.67
CA ILE A 253 14.96 14.27 26.34
C ILE A 253 13.63 13.54 26.52
N LYS A 254 13.15 12.87 25.47
CA LYS A 254 11.89 12.09 25.46
C LYS A 254 12.17 10.62 25.17
N ALA A 255 11.48 9.73 25.90
CA ALA A 255 11.37 8.34 25.51
C ALA A 255 10.41 8.20 24.32
N ARG A 256 10.75 7.35 23.37
CA ARG A 256 9.85 6.96 22.28
C ARG A 256 9.74 5.45 22.26
N VAL A 257 8.56 4.94 22.57
CA VAL A 257 8.25 3.52 22.44
C VAL A 257 7.71 3.26 21.04
N LYS A 258 8.21 2.21 20.40
CA LYS A 258 7.73 1.81 19.06
C LYS A 258 6.27 1.37 19.14
N SER A 259 5.46 1.79 18.17
CA SER A 259 4.03 1.51 18.12
C SER A 259 3.74 0.00 17.95
N PRO A 260 2.61 -0.50 18.48
CA PRO A 260 2.21 -1.90 18.32
C PRO A 260 2.23 -2.40 16.87
N TYR A 261 1.70 -1.62 15.93
CA TYR A 261 1.76 -1.96 14.50
C TYR A 261 3.21 -2.07 13.98
N SER A 262 4.08 -1.13 14.35
CA SER A 262 5.49 -1.15 13.91
C SER A 262 6.26 -2.35 14.48
N ILE A 263 5.93 -2.78 15.71
CA ILE A 263 6.46 -3.99 16.33
C ILE A 263 5.98 -5.22 15.58
N TRP A 264 4.67 -5.35 15.38
CA TRP A 264 4.07 -6.48 14.66
C TRP A 264 4.63 -6.61 13.23
N ASN A 265 4.68 -5.50 12.50
CA ASN A 265 5.21 -5.49 11.13
C ASN A 265 6.70 -5.95 11.11
N LYS A 266 7.50 -5.53 12.09
CA LYS A 266 8.88 -5.97 12.21
C LYS A 266 9.00 -7.45 12.56
N MET A 267 8.13 -7.96 13.44
CA MET A 267 8.03 -9.40 13.76
C MET A 267 7.74 -10.20 12.48
N GLN A 268 6.78 -9.74 11.66
CA GLN A 268 6.41 -10.41 10.41
C GLN A 268 7.52 -10.34 9.34
N GLN A 269 8.11 -9.18 9.14
CA GLN A 269 9.14 -9.00 8.09
C GLN A 269 10.44 -9.73 8.39
N LYS A 270 10.84 -9.78 9.68
CA LYS A 270 12.10 -10.40 10.11
C LYS A 270 11.93 -11.80 10.67
N GLN A 271 10.67 -12.28 10.77
CA GLN A 271 10.34 -13.57 11.37
C GLN A 271 10.95 -13.74 12.79
N VAL A 272 10.83 -12.68 13.63
CA VAL A 272 11.37 -12.64 14.98
C VAL A 272 10.23 -12.51 16.01
N THR A 273 10.49 -12.96 17.24
CA THR A 273 9.56 -12.77 18.36
C THR A 273 9.67 -11.37 18.94
N PHE A 274 8.70 -10.96 19.77
CA PHE A 274 8.71 -9.66 20.45
C PHE A 274 10.01 -9.43 21.23
N ASP A 275 10.49 -10.44 21.96
CA ASP A 275 11.68 -10.35 22.83
C ASP A 275 13.01 -10.20 22.05
N GLN A 276 13.00 -10.55 20.76
CA GLN A 276 14.15 -10.40 19.86
C GLN A 276 14.20 -8.99 19.22
N ILE A 277 13.19 -8.14 19.46
CA ILE A 277 13.20 -6.77 18.96
C ILE A 277 13.96 -5.88 19.95
N TYR A 278 15.17 -5.51 19.60
CA TYR A 278 16.06 -4.71 20.46
C TYR A 278 15.78 -3.18 20.43
N ASP A 279 15.04 -2.66 19.44
CA ASP A 279 14.77 -1.22 19.24
C ASP A 279 13.32 -0.83 19.59
N ILE A 280 12.77 -1.45 20.64
CA ILE A 280 11.44 -1.08 21.17
C ILE A 280 11.47 0.30 21.80
N LEU A 281 12.56 0.62 22.53
CA LEU A 281 12.81 1.92 23.14
C LEU A 281 13.80 2.71 22.29
N ALA A 282 13.43 3.94 21.94
CA ALA A 282 14.32 4.94 21.39
C ALA A 282 14.35 6.18 22.30
N VAL A 283 15.45 6.91 22.26
CA VAL A 283 15.66 8.16 23.00
C VAL A 283 15.69 9.30 22.00
N ARG A 284 14.92 10.36 22.25
CA ARG A 284 14.89 11.55 21.43
C ARG A 284 15.47 12.72 22.20
N ILE A 285 16.50 13.33 21.64
CA ILE A 285 17.14 14.54 22.18
C ILE A 285 16.69 15.71 21.30
N ILE A 286 15.90 16.62 21.88
CA ILE A 286 15.42 17.82 21.20
C ILE A 286 16.15 18.99 21.83
N PHE A 287 16.92 19.75 21.05
CA PHE A 287 17.69 20.88 21.55
C PHE A 287 17.27 22.17 20.88
N LYS A 288 17.45 23.28 21.60
CA LYS A 288 17.28 24.63 21.06
C LYS A 288 18.62 25.11 20.53
N PRO A 289 18.75 25.38 19.21
CA PRO A 289 20.02 25.84 18.66
C PRO A 289 20.38 27.22 19.18
N LYS A 290 21.66 27.44 19.46
CA LYS A 290 22.19 28.73 19.93
C LYS A 290 22.10 29.79 18.82
N LYS A 291 22.34 29.39 17.57
CA LYS A 291 22.14 30.16 16.36
C LYS A 291 21.57 29.26 15.28
N LYS A 292 20.72 29.82 14.43
CA LYS A 292 20.07 29.06 13.34
C LYS A 292 21.08 28.43 12.38
N GLU A 293 22.17 29.14 12.10
CA GLU A 293 23.24 28.70 11.17
C GLU A 293 24.10 27.55 11.75
N GLU A 294 24.11 27.39 13.08
CA GLU A 294 24.89 26.36 13.79
C GLU A 294 24.07 25.09 14.06
N GLU A 295 22.78 25.06 13.70
CA GLU A 295 21.84 23.97 14.00
C GLU A 295 22.37 22.59 13.58
N VAL A 296 22.93 22.47 12.38
CA VAL A 296 23.52 21.24 11.86
C VAL A 296 24.75 20.83 12.65
N ASN A 297 25.67 21.76 12.86
CA ASN A 297 26.91 21.51 13.62
C ASN A 297 26.62 21.09 15.05
N GLU A 298 25.61 21.67 15.68
CA GLU A 298 25.20 21.35 17.03
C GLU A 298 24.62 19.93 17.14
N CYS A 299 23.90 19.42 16.13
CA CYS A 299 23.48 18.02 16.07
C CYS A 299 24.70 17.07 16.14
N PHE A 300 25.75 17.36 15.37
CA PHE A 300 26.97 16.55 15.36
C PHE A 300 27.80 16.72 16.64
N ASN A 301 27.84 17.90 17.23
CA ASN A 301 28.51 18.12 18.52
C ASN A 301 27.86 17.29 19.63
N ILE A 302 26.53 17.22 19.68
CA ILE A 302 25.79 16.35 20.59
C ILE A 302 26.12 14.88 20.31
N TYR A 303 26.15 14.46 19.05
CA TYR A 303 26.55 13.11 18.67
C TYR A 303 27.95 12.73 19.15
N VAL A 304 28.93 13.62 18.96
CA VAL A 304 30.31 13.41 19.43
C VAL A 304 30.32 13.23 20.95
N ALA A 305 29.63 14.10 21.69
CA ALA A 305 29.57 14.03 23.15
C ALA A 305 28.99 12.71 23.68
N ILE A 306 27.86 12.25 23.10
CA ILE A 306 27.25 11.00 23.52
C ILE A 306 28.04 9.76 23.10
N SER A 307 28.77 9.83 21.98
CA SER A 307 29.66 8.75 21.49
C SER A 307 30.88 8.56 22.36
N GLN A 308 31.29 9.56 23.16
CA GLN A 308 32.32 9.43 24.18
C GLN A 308 31.82 8.68 25.42
N ILE A 309 30.50 8.71 25.66
CA ILE A 309 29.87 8.01 26.81
C ILE A 309 29.51 6.57 26.44
N TYR A 310 29.00 6.34 25.25
CA TYR A 310 28.50 5.07 24.78
C TYR A 310 29.09 4.68 23.44
N LYS A 311 29.38 3.40 23.22
CA LYS A 311 29.85 2.89 21.93
C LYS A 311 28.74 2.91 20.91
N SER A 312 28.99 3.57 19.78
CA SER A 312 28.06 3.58 18.64
C SER A 312 28.22 2.32 17.78
N HIS A 313 27.11 1.88 17.18
CA HIS A 313 27.13 0.84 16.15
C HIS A 313 27.55 1.47 14.81
N PRO A 314 28.67 1.03 14.19
CA PRO A 314 29.27 1.73 13.03
C PRO A 314 28.32 1.82 11.85
N ASP A 315 27.55 0.77 11.54
CA ASP A 315 26.69 0.72 10.34
C ASP A 315 25.29 1.31 10.56
N ARG A 316 25.04 1.93 11.73
CA ARG A 316 23.70 2.44 12.10
C ARG A 316 23.66 3.93 12.40
N LEU A 317 24.63 4.68 11.88
CA LEU A 317 24.51 6.12 11.79
C LEU A 317 23.66 6.50 10.57
N ARG A 318 22.62 7.31 10.77
CA ARG A 318 21.75 7.80 9.70
C ARG A 318 21.71 9.33 9.75
N ASP A 319 22.30 9.95 8.77
CA ASP A 319 22.33 11.42 8.63
C ASP A 319 21.18 11.93 7.79
N TRP A 320 20.05 12.15 8.46
CA TRP A 320 18.89 12.83 7.87
C TRP A 320 18.90 14.32 8.13
N VAL A 321 19.98 14.88 8.71
CA VAL A 321 20.15 16.32 8.90
C VAL A 321 20.64 16.96 7.61
N ASN A 322 21.72 16.43 7.03
CA ASN A 322 22.27 16.90 5.76
C ASN A 322 21.49 16.38 4.55
N HIS A 323 20.84 15.21 4.69
CA HIS A 323 20.06 14.56 3.63
C HIS A 323 18.64 14.26 4.13
N PRO A 324 17.75 15.29 4.20
CA PRO A 324 16.39 15.12 4.66
C PRO A 324 15.64 14.04 3.86
N LYS A 325 14.70 13.36 4.49
CA LYS A 325 13.79 12.44 3.77
C LYS A 325 12.83 13.24 2.89
N ALA A 326 12.28 12.58 1.87
CA ALA A 326 11.30 13.17 0.94
C ALA A 326 10.06 13.79 1.59
N ASN A 327 9.77 13.42 2.83
CA ASN A 327 8.69 14.02 3.64
C ASN A 327 9.18 15.17 4.54
N GLY A 328 10.37 15.70 4.31
CA GLY A 328 10.96 16.79 5.08
C GLY A 328 11.53 16.39 6.45
N TYR A 329 11.50 15.10 6.82
CA TYR A 329 12.02 14.63 8.10
C TYR A 329 13.52 14.84 8.23
N GLN A 330 13.95 15.49 9.32
CA GLN A 330 15.34 15.76 9.66
C GLN A 330 15.64 15.25 11.07
N ALA A 331 16.69 14.46 11.24
CA ALA A 331 17.27 14.04 12.52
C ALA A 331 18.58 13.30 12.28
N LEU A 332 19.49 13.33 13.24
CA LEU A 332 20.65 12.44 13.26
C LEU A 332 20.30 11.21 14.12
N HIS A 333 20.29 10.03 13.50
CA HIS A 333 20.02 8.77 14.19
C HIS A 333 21.32 8.04 14.47
N VAL A 334 21.51 7.63 15.71
CA VAL A 334 22.63 6.81 16.13
C VAL A 334 22.14 5.66 17.00
N THR A 335 22.72 4.49 16.88
CA THR A 335 22.44 3.35 17.75
C THR A 335 23.61 3.17 18.73
N LEU A 336 23.33 3.27 20.01
CA LEU A 336 24.33 3.23 21.09
C LEU A 336 24.14 2.01 21.99
N MET A 337 25.24 1.44 22.47
CA MET A 337 25.22 0.33 23.43
C MET A 337 25.08 0.86 24.86
N SER A 338 23.98 0.53 25.52
CA SER A 338 23.80 0.86 26.93
C SER A 338 24.75 0.03 27.83
N LYS A 339 24.97 0.48 29.07
CA LYS A 339 25.77 -0.28 30.09
C LYS A 339 25.14 -1.63 30.45
N GLN A 340 23.85 -1.83 30.17
CA GLN A 340 23.12 -3.09 30.34
C GLN A 340 23.19 -4.03 29.13
N GLY A 341 24.03 -3.73 28.13
CA GLY A 341 24.19 -4.55 26.93
C GLY A 341 23.02 -4.47 25.93
N LYS A 342 22.15 -3.47 26.03
CA LYS A 342 21.03 -3.26 25.10
C LYS A 342 21.36 -2.14 24.12
N TRP A 343 21.05 -2.38 22.84
CA TRP A 343 21.12 -1.35 21.80
C TRP A 343 19.95 -0.38 21.93
N ILE A 344 20.22 0.92 21.96
CA ILE A 344 19.22 2.00 22.05
C ILE A 344 19.45 2.95 20.88
N GLU A 345 18.39 3.22 20.11
CA GLU A 345 18.39 4.25 19.08
C GLU A 345 18.24 5.62 19.72
N VAL A 346 19.15 6.54 19.39
CA VAL A 346 19.08 7.95 19.79
C VAL A 346 18.85 8.80 18.58
N GLN A 347 17.84 9.66 18.62
CA GLN A 347 17.44 10.61 17.59
C GLN A 347 17.75 12.03 18.08
N ILE A 348 18.71 12.69 17.43
CA ILE A 348 19.13 14.05 17.78
C ILE A 348 18.52 15.01 16.74
N ARG A 349 17.81 16.03 17.21
CA ARG A 349 17.18 17.03 16.36
C ARG A 349 16.91 18.33 17.11
N SER A 350 16.85 19.45 16.39
CA SER A 350 16.45 20.73 16.94
C SER A 350 14.95 20.81 17.19
N GLU A 351 14.49 21.85 17.89
CA GLU A 351 13.06 22.13 18.08
C GLU A 351 12.33 22.29 16.73
N ARG A 352 12.94 22.99 15.76
CA ARG A 352 12.38 23.13 14.41
C ARG A 352 12.27 21.78 13.70
N MET A 353 13.34 20.95 13.74
CA MET A 353 13.32 19.61 13.14
C MET A 353 12.28 18.70 13.82
N ASP A 354 12.07 18.87 15.14
CA ASP A 354 11.05 18.12 15.89
C ASP A 354 9.64 18.53 15.44
N GLU A 355 9.39 19.82 15.25
CA GLU A 355 8.11 20.33 14.76
C GLU A 355 7.80 19.81 13.35
N ILE A 356 8.76 19.87 12.44
CA ILE A 356 8.62 19.31 11.09
C ILE A 356 8.39 17.78 11.14
N ALA A 357 9.09 17.07 12.02
CA ALA A 357 8.95 15.62 12.15
C ALA A 357 7.59 15.19 12.72
N GLU A 358 6.92 16.02 13.54
CA GLU A 358 5.63 15.71 14.14
C GLU A 358 4.43 16.20 13.30
N GLN A 359 4.55 17.36 12.67
CA GLN A 359 3.46 18.04 11.96
C GLN A 359 3.65 18.02 10.42
N GLY A 360 4.80 17.55 9.93
CA GLY A 360 5.09 17.46 8.50
C GLY A 360 5.08 18.80 7.78
N PHE A 361 4.65 18.80 6.53
CA PHE A 361 4.53 20.02 5.72
C PHE A 361 3.51 21.02 6.29
N ALA A 362 2.57 20.58 7.15
CA ALA A 362 1.66 21.49 7.84
C ALA A 362 2.40 22.50 8.76
N ALA A 363 3.56 22.12 9.30
CA ALA A 363 4.40 23.02 10.09
C ALA A 363 4.92 24.21 9.26
N HIS A 364 5.27 24.00 8.00
CA HIS A 364 5.74 25.07 7.09
C HIS A 364 4.67 26.15 6.83
N TRP A 365 3.39 25.80 6.92
CA TRP A 365 2.29 26.74 6.66
C TRP A 365 1.94 27.64 7.84
N LYS A 366 2.31 27.24 9.05
CA LYS A 366 2.20 28.13 10.23
C LYS A 366 2.99 29.43 10.06
N TYR A 367 4.07 29.39 9.32
CA TYR A 367 4.95 30.56 9.12
C TYR A 367 4.53 31.44 7.94
N LYS A 368 3.66 30.98 7.03
CA LYS A 368 3.32 31.68 5.76
C LYS A 368 1.97 32.41 5.73
N ASP A 369 1.08 32.22 6.71
CA ASP A 369 -0.20 32.94 6.77
C ASP A 369 -0.04 34.47 6.93
N GLY A 370 1.19 34.99 6.94
CA GLY A 370 1.51 36.39 7.12
C GLY A 370 1.83 37.20 5.86
N VAL A 371 2.36 36.60 4.77
CA VAL A 371 2.86 37.36 3.61
C VAL A 371 2.75 36.51 2.33
N GLY A 372 1.76 36.79 1.49
CA GLY A 372 1.64 36.24 0.13
C GLY A 372 0.27 35.64 -0.20
N PRO A 373 -0.10 35.46 -1.49
CA PRO A 373 -1.32 34.79 -1.88
C PRO A 373 -1.26 33.33 -1.41
N VAL A 374 -2.27 32.93 -0.64
CA VAL A 374 -2.46 31.59 -0.10
C VAL A 374 -2.64 30.63 -1.29
N GLY A 375 -1.67 29.77 -1.52
CA GLY A 375 -1.72 28.77 -2.61
C GLY A 375 -0.42 28.62 -3.41
N GLU A 376 0.51 29.57 -3.34
CA GLU A 376 1.83 29.40 -3.94
C GLU A 376 2.76 28.66 -2.97
N ILE A 377 3.02 27.41 -3.27
CA ILE A 377 4.03 26.58 -2.63
C ILE A 377 5.39 27.18 -3.01
N SER A 378 6.24 27.51 -2.04
CA SER A 378 7.53 28.13 -2.32
C SER A 378 8.50 27.17 -3.01
N GLU A 379 9.55 27.73 -3.66
CA GLU A 379 10.65 26.95 -4.27
C GLU A 379 11.38 26.05 -3.26
N ASP A 380 11.31 26.32 -1.95
CA ASP A 380 11.86 25.47 -0.88
C ASP A 380 11.09 24.15 -0.67
N ASP A 381 9.85 24.02 -1.18
CA ASP A 381 9.05 22.79 -1.13
C ASP A 381 9.24 21.92 -2.39
N GLY A 382 10.40 21.99 -3.02
CA GLY A 382 10.71 21.35 -4.32
C GLY A 382 10.36 19.85 -4.39
N GLU A 383 10.51 19.08 -3.30
CA GLU A 383 10.20 17.66 -3.29
C GLU A 383 8.69 17.37 -3.25
N LEU A 384 7.92 18.12 -2.47
CA LEU A 384 6.46 18.01 -2.46
C LEU A 384 5.87 18.37 -3.82
N ASN A 385 6.36 19.48 -4.43
CA ASN A 385 5.96 19.92 -5.76
C ASN A 385 6.30 18.88 -6.84
N ASN A 386 7.48 18.28 -6.77
CA ASN A 386 7.90 17.23 -7.69
C ASN A 386 7.00 15.99 -7.53
N TRP A 387 6.64 15.63 -6.30
CA TRP A 387 5.74 14.52 -6.04
C TRP A 387 4.32 14.81 -6.54
N LEU A 388 3.76 15.99 -6.27
CA LEU A 388 2.44 16.40 -6.77
C LEU A 388 2.41 16.40 -8.31
N ARG A 389 3.49 16.88 -8.95
CA ARG A 389 3.62 16.81 -10.41
C ARG A 389 3.66 15.38 -10.92
N THR A 390 4.40 14.49 -10.26
CA THR A 390 4.44 13.06 -10.61
C THR A 390 3.05 12.42 -10.48
N ILE A 391 2.31 12.73 -9.41
CA ILE A 391 0.92 12.27 -9.23
C ILE A 391 0.06 12.79 -10.37
N LYS A 392 0.16 14.07 -10.74
CA LYS A 392 -0.59 14.65 -11.85
C LYS A 392 -0.26 13.95 -13.18
N GLU A 393 1.00 13.70 -13.49
CA GLU A 393 1.43 12.95 -14.68
C GLU A 393 0.83 11.53 -14.72
N ILE A 394 0.71 10.85 -13.57
CA ILE A 394 0.08 9.53 -13.46
C ILE A 394 -1.44 9.63 -13.68
N LEU A 395 -2.07 10.70 -13.17
CA LEU A 395 -3.52 10.92 -13.30
C LEU A 395 -3.96 11.29 -14.72
N ASP A 396 -3.09 12.00 -15.45
CA ASP A 396 -3.33 12.42 -16.85
C ASP A 396 -3.14 11.27 -17.84
N ASP A 397 -2.50 10.16 -17.43
CA ASP A 397 -2.34 8.98 -18.28
C ASP A 397 -3.63 8.12 -18.21
N PRO A 398 -4.32 7.86 -19.35
CA PRO A 398 -5.50 7.01 -19.37
C PRO A 398 -5.13 5.55 -19.05
N GLN A 399 -5.33 5.14 -17.81
CA GLN A 399 -5.08 3.78 -17.34
C GLN A 399 -6.29 2.89 -17.64
N PRO A 400 -6.09 1.70 -18.20
CA PRO A 400 -7.20 0.81 -18.57
C PRO A 400 -7.82 0.08 -17.37
N ASP A 401 -7.11 -0.01 -16.23
CA ASP A 401 -7.57 -0.72 -15.02
C ASP A 401 -7.38 0.11 -13.75
N ALA A 402 -8.45 0.19 -12.96
CA ALA A 402 -8.45 0.87 -11.67
C ALA A 402 -7.48 0.24 -10.64
N MET A 403 -7.19 -1.06 -10.76
CA MET A 403 -6.25 -1.77 -9.88
C MET A 403 -4.81 -1.40 -10.22
N ASP A 404 -4.45 -1.34 -11.50
CA ASP A 404 -3.12 -0.92 -11.95
C ASP A 404 -2.83 0.53 -11.54
N PHE A 405 -3.85 1.38 -11.59
CA PHE A 405 -3.76 2.76 -11.10
C PHE A 405 -3.44 2.81 -9.60
N LEU A 406 -4.21 2.08 -8.77
CA LEU A 406 -3.99 2.04 -7.32
C LEU A 406 -2.62 1.45 -6.97
N ASP A 407 -2.17 0.40 -7.65
CA ASP A 407 -0.85 -0.21 -7.42
C ASP A 407 0.29 0.75 -7.84
N THR A 408 0.11 1.49 -8.93
CA THR A 408 1.05 2.51 -9.39
C THR A 408 1.21 3.64 -8.37
N ILE A 409 0.11 4.16 -7.83
CA ILE A 409 0.13 5.18 -6.78
C ILE A 409 0.76 4.64 -5.49
N LYS A 410 0.41 3.42 -5.08
CA LYS A 410 1.00 2.78 -3.89
C LYS A 410 2.51 2.67 -3.99
N LEU A 411 3.06 2.26 -5.13
CA LEU A 411 4.52 2.21 -5.34
C LEU A 411 5.19 3.56 -5.09
N ASN A 412 4.52 4.67 -5.44
CA ASN A 412 5.02 6.01 -5.14
C ASN A 412 4.92 6.42 -3.68
N LEU A 413 3.93 5.90 -2.95
CA LEU A 413 3.70 6.26 -1.54
C LEU A 413 4.59 5.49 -0.56
N PHE A 414 4.96 4.24 -0.86
CA PHE A 414 5.64 3.33 0.07
C PHE A 414 7.16 3.24 -0.11
N ALA A 415 7.72 3.84 -1.15
CA ALA A 415 9.14 3.68 -1.45
C ALA A 415 10.04 4.31 -0.37
N SER A 416 10.88 3.49 0.27
CA SER A 416 12.10 3.98 0.92
C SER A 416 13.07 4.49 -0.15
N GLU A 417 13.88 5.49 0.17
CA GLU A 417 14.72 6.17 -0.82
C GLU A 417 16.17 5.70 -0.75
N ILE A 418 16.82 5.69 -1.91
CA ILE A 418 18.24 5.50 -2.09
C ILE A 418 18.82 6.70 -2.86
N PHE A 419 20.07 7.00 -2.62
CA PHE A 419 20.81 8.10 -3.30
C PHE A 419 21.78 7.49 -4.30
N VAL A 420 21.55 7.77 -5.58
CA VAL A 420 22.32 7.23 -6.71
C VAL A 420 23.03 8.38 -7.42
N PHE A 421 24.27 8.18 -7.82
CA PHE A 421 25.10 9.19 -8.44
C PHE A 421 25.14 9.04 -9.96
N THR A 422 25.06 10.16 -10.68
CA THR A 422 25.41 10.19 -12.09
C THR A 422 26.94 10.19 -12.24
N PRO A 423 27.49 9.88 -13.44
CA PRO A 423 28.93 9.98 -13.67
C PRO A 423 29.51 11.38 -13.43
N LYS A 424 28.70 12.44 -13.49
CA LYS A 424 29.07 13.82 -13.19
C LYS A 424 29.04 14.17 -11.70
N GLY A 425 28.67 13.21 -10.83
CA GLY A 425 28.58 13.41 -9.39
C GLY A 425 27.23 14.00 -8.91
N GLU A 426 26.25 14.20 -9.81
CA GLU A 426 24.91 14.64 -9.37
C GLU A 426 24.20 13.53 -8.61
N ILE A 427 23.59 13.87 -7.48
CA ILE A 427 22.80 12.95 -6.68
C ILE A 427 21.35 12.90 -7.21
N LYS A 428 20.85 11.69 -7.42
CA LYS A 428 19.45 11.45 -7.75
C LYS A 428 18.81 10.58 -6.67
N THR A 429 17.75 11.09 -6.07
CA THR A 429 16.93 10.32 -5.10
C THR A 429 16.04 9.37 -5.87
N MET A 430 16.12 8.08 -5.53
CA MET A 430 15.37 7.00 -6.17
C MET A 430 14.67 6.12 -5.13
N PRO A 431 13.53 5.50 -5.45
CA PRO A 431 12.93 4.49 -4.57
C PRO A 431 13.84 3.29 -4.37
N ALA A 432 13.93 2.78 -3.14
CA ALA A 432 14.65 1.52 -2.88
C ALA A 432 14.00 0.36 -3.64
N GLY A 433 14.83 -0.45 -4.29
CA GLY A 433 14.38 -1.54 -5.17
C GLY A 433 14.26 -1.15 -6.63
N CYS A 434 14.49 0.12 -6.99
CA CYS A 434 14.56 0.55 -8.38
C CYS A 434 15.74 -0.11 -9.12
N THR A 435 15.58 -0.23 -10.43
CA THR A 435 16.56 -0.86 -11.32
C THR A 435 17.36 0.18 -12.09
N ALA A 436 18.42 -0.27 -12.79
CA ALA A 436 19.20 0.56 -13.69
C ALA A 436 18.32 1.18 -14.80
N LEU A 437 17.30 0.49 -15.26
CA LEU A 437 16.34 1.00 -16.23
C LEU A 437 15.43 2.08 -15.64
N ASP A 438 14.98 1.94 -14.38
CA ASP A 438 14.26 2.99 -13.67
C ASP A 438 15.06 4.28 -13.60
N PHE A 439 16.37 4.16 -13.33
CA PHE A 439 17.27 5.32 -13.28
C PHE A 439 17.39 5.99 -14.64
N ALA A 440 17.47 5.22 -15.75
CA ALA A 440 17.49 5.76 -17.10
C ALA A 440 16.24 6.60 -17.41
N PHE A 441 15.05 6.10 -17.08
CA PHE A 441 13.78 6.83 -17.22
C PHE A 441 13.67 8.03 -16.27
N GLN A 442 14.32 7.95 -15.10
CA GLN A 442 14.36 9.08 -14.16
C GLN A 442 15.15 10.26 -14.73
N ILE A 443 16.27 10.01 -15.41
CA ILE A 443 17.06 11.05 -16.04
C ILE A 443 16.30 11.66 -17.23
N HIS A 444 15.96 10.84 -18.22
CA HIS A 444 15.25 11.28 -19.42
C HIS A 444 14.54 10.12 -20.11
N THR A 445 13.32 10.34 -20.64
CA THR A 445 12.54 9.31 -21.34
C THR A 445 13.30 8.71 -22.53
N PHE A 446 14.05 9.53 -23.28
CA PHE A 446 14.87 9.06 -24.39
C PHE A 446 15.97 8.09 -23.94
N LEU A 447 16.67 8.37 -22.84
CA LEU A 447 17.68 7.47 -22.29
C LEU A 447 17.06 6.15 -21.86
N GLY A 448 15.89 6.19 -21.22
CA GLY A 448 15.14 4.99 -20.80
C GLY A 448 14.69 4.14 -21.99
N SER A 449 14.12 4.76 -23.04
CA SER A 449 13.60 4.01 -24.21
C SER A 449 14.71 3.42 -25.10
N HIS A 450 15.91 3.97 -25.10
CA HIS A 450 17.05 3.51 -25.90
C HIS A 450 18.13 2.79 -25.07
N CYS A 451 17.80 2.43 -23.82
CA CYS A 451 18.76 1.84 -22.90
C CYS A 451 19.06 0.38 -23.27
N ILE A 452 20.35 0.05 -23.44
CA ILE A 452 20.84 -1.31 -23.74
C ILE A 452 21.51 -1.96 -22.53
N GLY A 453 21.95 -1.19 -21.54
CA GLY A 453 22.62 -1.65 -20.34
C GLY A 453 23.05 -0.48 -19.48
N ALA A 454 23.65 -0.76 -18.34
CA ALA A 454 24.23 0.25 -17.46
C ALA A 454 25.57 -0.23 -16.91
N LYS A 455 26.42 0.73 -16.50
CA LYS A 455 27.57 0.44 -15.64
C LYS A 455 27.27 0.97 -14.25
N VAL A 456 27.31 0.10 -13.27
CA VAL A 456 27.21 0.44 -11.85
C VAL A 456 28.58 0.28 -11.22
N ASN A 457 29.11 1.38 -10.64
CA ASN A 457 30.46 1.40 -10.07
C ASN A 457 31.51 0.86 -11.05
N HIS A 458 31.41 1.31 -12.31
CA HIS A 458 32.26 0.93 -13.45
C HIS A 458 32.10 -0.52 -13.95
N LYS A 459 31.17 -1.34 -13.38
CA LYS A 459 30.90 -2.71 -13.83
C LYS A 459 29.63 -2.73 -14.68
N LEU A 460 29.70 -3.41 -15.83
CA LEU A 460 28.53 -3.62 -16.69
C LEU A 460 27.50 -4.50 -15.99
N VAL A 461 26.26 -4.03 -15.97
CA VAL A 461 25.13 -4.73 -15.35
C VAL A 461 23.91 -4.76 -16.28
N PRO A 462 23.01 -5.74 -16.14
CA PRO A 462 21.76 -5.79 -16.91
C PRO A 462 20.79 -4.66 -16.49
N LEU A 463 19.80 -4.37 -17.33
CA LEU A 463 18.77 -3.36 -17.07
C LEU A 463 17.97 -3.62 -15.78
N SER A 464 17.79 -4.88 -15.41
CA SER A 464 17.06 -5.33 -14.22
C SER A 464 17.88 -5.27 -12.92
N HIS A 465 19.15 -4.85 -12.97
CA HIS A 465 20.01 -4.74 -11.79
C HIS A 465 19.44 -3.73 -10.79
N LYS A 466 19.24 -4.17 -9.55
CA LYS A 466 18.73 -3.32 -8.46
C LYS A 466 19.82 -2.42 -7.91
N LEU A 467 19.51 -1.15 -7.79
CA LEU A 467 20.44 -0.13 -7.31
C LEU A 467 20.43 -0.03 -5.79
N SER A 468 21.57 0.35 -5.24
CA SER A 468 21.80 0.61 -3.81
C SER A 468 22.25 2.04 -3.57
N SER A 469 22.08 2.54 -2.35
CA SER A 469 22.55 3.89 -2.00
C SER A 469 24.07 3.95 -2.11
N GLY A 470 24.58 4.98 -2.78
CA GLY A 470 26.02 5.17 -3.05
C GLY A 470 26.46 4.69 -4.43
N ASP A 471 25.61 4.00 -5.18
CA ASP A 471 25.97 3.53 -6.53
C ASP A 471 26.14 4.69 -7.51
N GLN A 472 27.22 4.66 -8.30
CA GLN A 472 27.41 5.52 -9.46
C GLN A 472 26.94 4.79 -10.72
N VAL A 473 25.99 5.37 -11.45
CA VAL A 473 25.33 4.71 -12.59
C VAL A 473 25.55 5.47 -13.89
N GLU A 474 26.14 4.80 -14.88
CA GLU A 474 26.31 5.27 -16.25
C GLU A 474 25.35 4.47 -17.17
N ILE A 475 24.48 5.15 -17.92
CA ILE A 475 23.52 4.53 -18.82
C ILE A 475 24.13 4.39 -20.21
N LEU A 476 24.00 3.20 -20.78
CA LEU A 476 24.42 2.89 -22.14
C LEU A 476 23.21 2.82 -23.06
N THR A 477 23.25 3.54 -24.18
CA THR A 477 22.13 3.64 -25.12
C THR A 477 22.52 3.23 -26.55
N SER A 478 21.54 2.79 -27.32
CA SER A 478 21.67 2.56 -28.76
C SER A 478 20.40 3.05 -29.48
N ASN A 479 20.59 3.70 -30.62
CA ASN A 479 19.48 4.17 -31.46
C ASN A 479 18.65 3.03 -32.06
N SER A 480 19.19 1.81 -32.12
CA SER A 480 18.49 0.61 -32.62
C SER A 480 17.66 -0.09 -31.52
N GLN A 481 17.75 0.35 -30.28
CA GLN A 481 16.98 -0.25 -29.17
C GLN A 481 15.55 0.29 -29.16
N HIS A 482 14.60 -0.63 -29.00
CA HIS A 482 13.18 -0.34 -28.81
C HIS A 482 12.71 -0.84 -27.45
N VAL A 483 11.66 -0.23 -26.93
CA VAL A 483 11.05 -0.61 -25.65
C VAL A 483 10.44 -2.00 -25.78
N GLN A 484 10.71 -2.87 -24.82
CA GLN A 484 10.19 -4.23 -24.78
C GLN A 484 9.09 -4.35 -23.72
N ALA A 485 8.01 -5.07 -24.05
CA ALA A 485 6.92 -5.32 -23.11
C ALA A 485 7.40 -6.05 -21.83
N SER A 486 8.41 -6.92 -21.94
CA SER A 486 9.04 -7.61 -20.81
C SER A 486 9.67 -6.69 -19.77
N TRP A 487 10.01 -5.44 -20.12
CA TRP A 487 10.60 -4.47 -19.19
C TRP A 487 9.67 -4.10 -18.04
N ILE A 488 8.35 -4.16 -18.27
CA ILE A 488 7.32 -3.89 -17.25
C ILE A 488 7.48 -4.82 -16.03
N ASN A 489 7.97 -6.05 -16.25
CA ASN A 489 8.04 -7.08 -15.22
C ASN A 489 9.12 -6.80 -14.15
N PHE A 490 10.16 -6.03 -14.48
CA PHE A 490 11.26 -5.80 -13.54
C PHE A 490 11.45 -4.32 -13.16
N VAL A 491 10.88 -3.36 -13.89
CA VAL A 491 10.91 -1.96 -13.45
C VAL A 491 10.07 -1.76 -12.20
N TYR A 492 10.59 -0.94 -11.31
CA TYR A 492 10.00 -0.70 -10.01
C TYR A 492 9.19 0.61 -9.95
N THR A 493 9.68 1.69 -10.60
CA THR A 493 9.08 3.01 -10.48
C THR A 493 7.82 3.16 -11.35
N ALA A 494 6.83 3.87 -10.81
CA ALA A 494 5.62 4.21 -11.56
C ALA A 494 5.94 5.00 -12.84
N LYS A 495 6.89 5.96 -12.76
CA LYS A 495 7.33 6.76 -13.91
C LYS A 495 7.84 5.90 -15.06
N ALA A 496 8.70 4.91 -14.77
CA ALA A 496 9.20 3.99 -15.80
C ALA A 496 8.08 3.14 -16.38
N LYS A 497 7.20 2.55 -15.55
CA LYS A 497 6.06 1.76 -16.00
C LYS A 497 5.14 2.54 -16.91
N THR A 498 4.71 3.72 -16.49
CA THR A 498 3.83 4.60 -17.27
C THR A 498 4.46 5.00 -18.61
N LYS A 499 5.75 5.38 -18.62
CA LYS A 499 6.43 5.76 -19.86
C LYS A 499 6.62 4.57 -20.81
N ILE A 500 6.97 3.38 -20.30
CA ILE A 500 7.06 2.15 -21.09
C ILE A 500 5.70 1.82 -21.72
N GLN A 501 4.63 1.82 -20.94
CA GLN A 501 3.29 1.54 -21.43
C GLN A 501 2.83 2.56 -22.48
N ALA A 502 3.10 3.85 -22.26
CA ALA A 502 2.75 4.91 -23.22
C ALA A 502 3.49 4.73 -24.56
N ILE A 503 4.78 4.37 -24.53
CA ILE A 503 5.57 4.11 -25.73
C ILE A 503 5.01 2.88 -26.48
N LEU A 504 4.79 1.77 -25.78
CA LEU A 504 4.24 0.54 -26.38
C LEU A 504 2.85 0.78 -27.00
N ARG A 505 1.98 1.55 -26.34
CA ARG A 505 0.67 1.92 -26.90
C ARG A 505 0.80 2.78 -28.16
N ARG A 506 1.77 3.73 -28.18
CA ARG A 506 2.01 4.56 -29.36
C ARG A 506 2.51 3.72 -30.52
N GLU A 507 3.52 2.86 -30.29
CA GLU A 507 4.05 1.94 -31.30
C GLU A 507 2.98 0.97 -31.79
N GLY A 508 2.15 0.43 -30.88
CA GLY A 508 1.00 -0.42 -31.23
C GLY A 508 0.00 0.29 -32.15
N ARG A 509 -0.36 1.55 -31.87
CA ARG A 509 -1.25 2.34 -32.75
C ARG A 509 -0.63 2.60 -34.11
N GLU A 510 0.67 2.88 -34.19
CA GLU A 510 1.37 3.06 -35.47
C GLU A 510 1.40 1.76 -36.28
N VAL A 511 1.54 0.62 -35.61
CA VAL A 511 1.44 -0.71 -36.25
C VAL A 511 0.02 -0.98 -36.73
N GLN A 512 -1.00 -0.73 -35.89
CA GLN A 512 -2.41 -0.89 -36.29
C GLN A 512 -2.76 0.01 -37.48
N LYS A 513 -2.32 1.26 -37.47
CA LYS A 513 -2.54 2.18 -38.59
C LYS A 513 -1.93 1.66 -39.90
N ARG A 514 -0.70 1.12 -39.85
CA ARG A 514 -0.10 0.46 -41.00
C ARG A 514 -0.91 -0.78 -41.46
N GLY A 515 -1.47 -1.52 -40.47
CA GLY A 515 -2.37 -2.65 -40.77
C GLY A 515 -3.67 -2.19 -41.46
N GLU A 516 -4.25 -1.07 -41.01
CA GLU A 516 -5.41 -0.44 -41.67
C GLU A 516 -5.07 -0.02 -43.12
N GLU A 517 -3.92 0.59 -43.33
CA GLU A 517 -3.45 1.00 -44.67
C GLU A 517 -3.27 -0.22 -45.60
N ILE A 518 -2.68 -1.31 -45.10
CA ILE A 518 -2.52 -2.57 -45.87
C ILE A 518 -3.88 -3.18 -46.20
N LEU A 519 -4.81 -3.23 -45.24
CA LEU A 519 -6.15 -3.75 -45.44
C LEU A 519 -6.95 -2.90 -46.43
N ASP A 520 -6.90 -1.58 -46.28
CA ASP A 520 -7.60 -0.64 -47.20
C ASP A 520 -7.07 -0.73 -48.62
N GLU A 521 -5.73 -0.88 -48.79
CA GLU A 521 -5.12 -1.09 -50.10
C GLU A 521 -5.56 -2.43 -50.73
N PHE A 522 -5.60 -3.51 -49.94
CA PHE A 522 -6.09 -4.83 -50.38
C PHE A 522 -7.57 -4.76 -50.83
N LEU A 523 -8.42 -4.14 -50.02
CA LEU A 523 -9.85 -4.02 -50.32
C LEU A 523 -10.09 -3.13 -51.55
N LYS A 524 -9.39 -2.01 -51.70
CA LYS A 524 -9.48 -1.11 -52.86
C LYS A 524 -9.06 -1.80 -54.16
N ARG A 525 -7.97 -2.58 -54.14
CA ARG A 525 -7.53 -3.37 -55.33
C ARG A 525 -8.59 -4.36 -55.79
N ASN A 526 -9.40 -4.85 -54.85
CA ASN A 526 -10.42 -5.85 -55.14
C ASN A 526 -11.84 -5.29 -55.20
N SER A 527 -11.99 -3.94 -55.29
CA SER A 527 -13.29 -3.23 -55.35
C SER A 527 -14.24 -3.60 -54.18
N LEU A 528 -13.71 -3.82 -52.99
CA LEU A 528 -14.45 -4.09 -51.78
C LEU A 528 -14.40 -2.86 -50.84
N GLU A 529 -15.49 -2.65 -50.10
CA GLU A 529 -15.54 -1.61 -49.06
C GLU A 529 -15.25 -2.19 -47.69
N LEU A 530 -14.57 -1.39 -46.84
CA LEU A 530 -14.30 -1.74 -45.43
C LEU A 530 -15.60 -1.69 -44.63
N THR A 531 -16.07 -2.84 -44.17
CA THR A 531 -17.26 -2.97 -43.33
C THR A 531 -16.93 -3.85 -42.11
N PHE A 532 -17.71 -3.71 -41.02
CA PHE A 532 -17.57 -4.58 -39.88
C PHE A 532 -17.67 -6.07 -40.23
N SER A 533 -18.57 -6.42 -41.18
CA SER A 533 -18.73 -7.80 -41.66
C SER A 533 -17.48 -8.34 -42.35
N VAL A 534 -16.71 -7.50 -43.03
CA VAL A 534 -15.42 -7.88 -43.64
C VAL A 534 -14.37 -8.15 -42.56
N LEU A 535 -14.29 -7.29 -41.54
CA LEU A 535 -13.40 -7.47 -40.42
C LEU A 535 -13.74 -8.73 -39.63
N ASP A 536 -15.01 -8.98 -39.32
CA ASP A 536 -15.44 -10.20 -38.61
C ASP A 536 -15.12 -11.48 -39.38
N LYS A 537 -15.28 -11.47 -40.70
CA LYS A 537 -14.94 -12.61 -41.57
C LYS A 537 -13.42 -12.87 -41.57
N LEU A 538 -12.61 -11.82 -41.70
CA LEU A 538 -11.17 -11.93 -41.67
C LEU A 538 -10.68 -12.40 -40.28
N CYS A 539 -11.26 -11.87 -39.22
CA CYS A 539 -10.97 -12.36 -37.85
C CYS A 539 -11.28 -13.84 -37.69
N SER A 540 -12.45 -14.27 -38.18
CA SER A 540 -12.85 -15.69 -38.14
C SER A 540 -11.94 -16.59 -38.97
N LEU A 541 -11.49 -16.09 -40.16
CA LEU A 541 -10.60 -16.84 -41.06
C LEU A 541 -9.21 -17.07 -40.44
N HIS A 542 -8.71 -16.08 -39.74
CA HIS A 542 -7.38 -16.11 -39.13
C HIS A 542 -7.39 -16.48 -37.64
N GLU A 543 -8.55 -16.95 -37.10
CA GLU A 543 -8.72 -17.35 -35.69
C GLU A 543 -8.35 -16.24 -34.68
N ILE A 544 -8.72 -15.00 -34.96
CA ILE A 544 -8.45 -13.82 -34.15
C ILE A 544 -9.74 -13.33 -33.51
N ASP A 545 -9.70 -13.03 -32.20
CA ASP A 545 -10.88 -12.64 -31.44
C ASP A 545 -11.28 -11.15 -31.59
N LYS A 546 -10.30 -10.29 -31.95
CA LYS A 546 -10.52 -8.83 -31.99
C LYS A 546 -9.98 -8.17 -33.24
N HIS A 547 -10.74 -7.21 -33.80
CA HIS A 547 -10.33 -6.42 -34.95
C HIS A 547 -8.99 -5.72 -34.78
N GLU A 548 -8.71 -5.20 -33.57
CA GLU A 548 -7.43 -4.55 -33.25
C GLU A 548 -6.23 -5.50 -33.40
N GLN A 549 -6.39 -6.76 -33.02
CA GLN A 549 -5.35 -7.79 -33.15
C GLN A 549 -5.13 -8.17 -34.60
N LEU A 550 -6.19 -8.20 -35.43
CA LEU A 550 -6.07 -8.42 -36.88
C LEU A 550 -5.27 -7.29 -37.53
N LEU A 551 -5.61 -6.04 -37.25
CA LEU A 551 -4.89 -4.87 -37.74
C LEU A 551 -3.43 -4.87 -37.31
N GLN A 552 -3.17 -5.24 -36.08
CA GLN A 552 -1.81 -5.38 -35.56
C GLN A 552 -1.04 -6.48 -36.32
N ALA A 553 -1.62 -7.66 -36.51
CA ALA A 553 -0.99 -8.76 -37.21
C ALA A 553 -0.70 -8.44 -38.70
N LEU A 554 -1.59 -7.67 -39.33
CA LEU A 554 -1.36 -7.14 -40.67
C LEU A 554 -0.23 -6.11 -40.71
N GLY A 555 -0.19 -5.20 -39.75
CA GLY A 555 0.86 -4.17 -39.63
C GLY A 555 2.25 -4.74 -39.31
N GLU A 556 2.31 -5.83 -38.56
CA GLU A 556 3.52 -6.61 -38.26
C GLU A 556 3.91 -7.55 -39.42
N LYS A 557 3.06 -7.69 -40.44
CA LYS A 557 3.20 -8.64 -41.55
C LYS A 557 3.20 -10.11 -41.12
N ASN A 558 2.62 -10.41 -39.96
CA ASN A 558 2.39 -11.79 -39.49
C ASN A 558 1.27 -12.44 -40.28
N ILE A 559 0.35 -11.65 -40.83
CA ILE A 559 -0.68 -12.06 -41.76
C ILE A 559 -0.45 -11.30 -43.10
N ILE A 560 -0.50 -12.03 -44.18
CA ILE A 560 -0.41 -11.50 -45.55
C ILE A 560 -1.70 -11.86 -46.24
N LEU A 561 -2.50 -10.85 -46.59
CA LEU A 561 -3.76 -11.03 -47.30
C LEU A 561 -3.51 -11.49 -48.74
N GLY A 562 -4.20 -12.54 -49.18
CA GLY A 562 -4.04 -13.16 -50.50
C GLY A 562 -5.35 -13.54 -51.17
N ASP A 563 -5.24 -14.31 -52.26
CA ASP A 563 -6.41 -14.74 -53.05
C ASP A 563 -7.39 -15.62 -52.25
N HIS A 564 -6.90 -16.36 -51.26
CA HIS A 564 -7.74 -17.17 -50.37
C HIS A 564 -8.70 -16.26 -49.55
N ASP A 565 -8.17 -15.20 -48.97
CA ASP A 565 -8.95 -14.26 -48.17
C ASP A 565 -10.01 -13.57 -49.03
N LEU A 566 -9.63 -13.22 -50.26
CA LEU A 566 -10.54 -12.63 -51.23
C LEU A 566 -11.69 -13.58 -51.58
N HIS A 567 -11.41 -14.86 -51.83
CA HIS A 567 -12.43 -15.86 -52.14
C HIS A 567 -13.44 -16.05 -51.00
N GLU A 568 -12.99 -16.08 -49.78
CA GLU A 568 -13.86 -16.21 -48.61
C GLU A 568 -14.68 -14.93 -48.36
N LEU A 569 -14.11 -13.75 -48.60
CA LEU A 569 -14.82 -12.48 -48.49
C LEU A 569 -15.94 -12.35 -49.52
N LEU A 570 -15.70 -12.80 -50.77
CA LEU A 570 -16.65 -12.73 -51.87
C LEU A 570 -17.75 -13.78 -51.80
N GLY A 571 -17.68 -14.75 -50.90
CA GLY A 571 -18.75 -15.72 -50.67
C GLY A 571 -19.05 -16.67 -51.86
N LYS A 572 -18.08 -16.97 -52.74
CA LYS A 572 -18.26 -17.94 -53.80
C LYS A 572 -18.06 -19.36 -53.27
N GLY A 573 -19.16 -19.96 -52.89
CA GLY A 573 -19.58 -21.33 -52.94
C GLY A 573 -18.59 -22.43 -52.58
N LYS A 574 -18.89 -23.10 -51.49
CA LYS A 574 -18.41 -24.45 -51.21
C LYS A 574 -18.73 -25.39 -52.39
N LYS A 575 -17.72 -25.80 -53.17
CA LYS A 575 -17.67 -27.09 -53.80
C LYS A 575 -16.74 -27.97 -52.99
N LYS A 576 -17.34 -28.98 -52.37
CA LYS A 576 -16.62 -30.17 -51.94
C LYS A 576 -15.95 -30.76 -53.18
N GLU A 577 -14.65 -30.82 -53.20
CA GLU A 577 -13.92 -31.79 -53.97
C GLU A 577 -13.17 -32.73 -53.00
N GLU A 578 -13.71 -33.97 -52.98
CA GLU A 578 -12.99 -35.16 -52.62
C GLU A 578 -11.87 -35.38 -53.62
N THR A 579 -10.84 -36.12 -53.09
CA THR A 579 -9.68 -36.71 -53.77
C THR A 579 -8.48 -35.79 -53.92
N THR A 580 -7.39 -36.18 -53.30
CA THR A 580 -6.54 -37.27 -53.73
C THR A 580 -5.54 -37.66 -52.61
N LYS A 581 -5.52 -38.94 -52.31
CA LYS A 581 -4.41 -39.59 -51.66
C LYS A 581 -3.19 -39.52 -52.58
N GLY A 582 -2.05 -39.20 -51.98
CA GLY A 582 -0.80 -39.58 -52.61
C GLY A 582 0.31 -38.55 -52.52
N TRP A 583 1.32 -38.92 -51.77
CA TRP A 583 2.70 -38.46 -51.75
C TRP A 583 3.16 -37.72 -50.48
N LEU A 584 3.46 -38.55 -49.49
CA LEU A 584 4.63 -38.37 -48.60
C LEU A 584 4.86 -39.65 -47.82
N ARG A 585 5.28 -40.69 -48.54
CA ARG A 585 6.11 -41.78 -48.01
C ARG A 585 7.55 -41.37 -48.31
N TYR A 586 8.29 -41.06 -47.30
CA TYR A 586 9.73 -41.20 -47.12
C TYR A 586 10.28 -40.03 -46.26
N VAL A 587 10.27 -40.19 -44.94
CA VAL A 587 11.43 -39.96 -44.08
C VAL A 587 11.29 -40.91 -42.89
N PRO A 588 12.19 -41.88 -42.73
CA PRO A 588 12.19 -42.72 -41.54
C PRO A 588 13.12 -42.14 -40.48
N PHE A 589 12.78 -42.51 -39.25
CA PHE A 589 13.65 -42.49 -38.09
C PHE A 589 13.70 -41.24 -37.23
N LEU A 590 12.91 -41.32 -36.14
CA LEU A 590 13.44 -41.14 -34.79
C LEU A 590 12.40 -41.60 -33.74
N GLY A 591 12.75 -42.65 -33.05
CA GLY A 591 12.46 -42.93 -31.64
C GLY A 591 11.01 -43.05 -31.17
N LYS A 592 10.44 -44.27 -31.21
CA LYS A 592 9.30 -44.64 -30.35
C LYS A 592 9.73 -44.56 -28.89
N GLN A 593 9.30 -43.54 -28.16
CA GLN A 593 9.15 -43.63 -26.71
C GLN A 593 7.73 -44.13 -26.41
N LYS A 594 7.69 -45.21 -25.61
CA LYS A 594 6.48 -45.85 -25.13
C LYS A 594 5.62 -44.81 -24.34
N LYS A 595 4.38 -44.61 -24.75
CA LYS A 595 3.34 -44.00 -23.94
C LYS A 595 3.11 -44.89 -22.72
N GLY A 596 3.51 -44.41 -21.55
CA GLY A 596 3.01 -44.91 -20.29
C GLY A 596 1.54 -44.57 -20.16
N GLU A 597 0.79 -45.47 -19.60
CA GLU A 597 -0.63 -45.39 -19.32
C GLU A 597 -0.93 -44.13 -18.55
N LYS A 598 -1.76 -43.26 -19.12
CA LYS A 598 -2.38 -42.19 -18.40
C LYS A 598 -3.46 -42.80 -17.49
N ALA A 599 -3.22 -42.73 -16.20
CA ALA A 599 -4.30 -42.82 -15.23
C ALA A 599 -5.38 -41.81 -15.64
N LYS A 600 -6.59 -42.28 -15.78
CA LYS A 600 -7.78 -41.46 -15.99
C LYS A 600 -8.06 -40.73 -14.68
N ASP A 601 -7.58 -39.53 -14.54
CA ASP A 601 -8.15 -38.58 -13.59
C ASP A 601 -9.56 -38.23 -14.07
N ASN A 602 -10.54 -38.72 -13.34
CA ASN A 602 -11.91 -38.27 -13.43
C ASN A 602 -11.98 -36.87 -12.79
N ALA A 603 -11.58 -35.85 -13.54
CA ALA A 603 -11.74 -34.45 -13.19
C ALA A 603 -12.65 -33.78 -14.21
N ASN A 604 -13.96 -34.07 -14.14
CA ASN A 604 -15.02 -33.26 -14.76
C ASN A 604 -16.38 -33.62 -14.16
N ALA A 605 -16.53 -33.45 -12.84
CA ALA A 605 -17.80 -33.01 -12.29
C ALA A 605 -17.71 -31.49 -12.16
N PRO A 606 -18.71 -30.69 -12.55
CA PRO A 606 -18.71 -29.26 -12.26
C PRO A 606 -18.64 -29.10 -10.74
N ALA A 607 -17.61 -28.42 -10.25
CA ALA A 607 -17.49 -28.11 -8.84
C ALA A 607 -18.72 -27.27 -8.46
N ASP A 608 -19.50 -27.76 -7.51
CA ASP A 608 -20.75 -27.13 -7.05
C ASP A 608 -20.36 -25.97 -6.11
N TYR A 609 -19.79 -24.90 -6.67
CA TYR A 609 -19.35 -23.73 -5.92
C TYR A 609 -20.55 -23.02 -5.31
N MET A 610 -20.39 -22.57 -4.05
CA MET A 610 -21.40 -21.77 -3.36
C MET A 610 -21.59 -20.44 -4.08
N VAL A 611 -22.73 -20.29 -4.75
CA VAL A 611 -23.16 -19.02 -5.35
C VAL A 611 -24.08 -18.33 -4.37
N LEU A 612 -23.69 -17.14 -3.92
CA LEU A 612 -24.49 -16.38 -2.95
C LEU A 612 -25.77 -15.86 -3.59
N PRO A 613 -26.94 -16.00 -2.92
CA PRO A 613 -28.16 -15.32 -3.34
C PRO A 613 -27.97 -13.79 -3.33
N GLU A 614 -28.69 -13.06 -4.19
CA GLU A 614 -28.61 -11.59 -4.27
C GLU A 614 -28.99 -10.89 -2.96
N ASP A 615 -29.84 -11.51 -2.15
CA ASP A 615 -30.32 -11.03 -0.85
C ASP A 615 -29.49 -11.52 0.35
N PHE A 616 -28.31 -12.14 0.11
CA PHE A 616 -27.45 -12.66 1.17
C PHE A 616 -27.03 -11.57 2.15
N ASN A 617 -27.26 -11.80 3.44
CA ASN A 617 -26.90 -10.86 4.49
C ASN A 617 -25.39 -10.88 4.78
N LYS A 618 -24.64 -10.04 4.08
CA LYS A 618 -23.17 -9.90 4.21
C LYS A 618 -22.68 -9.47 5.61
N LYS A 619 -23.57 -9.19 6.53
CA LYS A 619 -23.22 -8.82 7.93
C LYS A 619 -23.01 -10.03 8.84
N LYS A 620 -23.45 -11.23 8.42
CA LYS A 620 -23.24 -12.45 9.18
C LYS A 620 -21.97 -13.15 8.72
N PRO A 621 -21.17 -13.74 9.63
CA PRO A 621 -20.02 -14.53 9.23
C PRO A 621 -20.47 -15.78 8.47
N ILE A 622 -19.66 -16.20 7.50
CA ILE A 622 -19.83 -17.49 6.82
C ILE A 622 -19.04 -18.52 7.61
N TYR A 623 -19.69 -19.65 7.91
CA TYR A 623 -19.04 -20.78 8.55
C TYR A 623 -18.61 -21.80 7.50
N ILE A 624 -17.32 -22.18 7.55
CA ILE A 624 -16.74 -23.23 6.72
C ILE A 624 -16.88 -24.52 7.52
N THR A 625 -17.77 -25.41 7.07
CA THR A 625 -18.09 -26.67 7.74
C THR A 625 -17.65 -27.86 6.91
N ASP A 626 -17.60 -29.05 7.53
CA ASP A 626 -17.29 -30.32 6.84
C ASP A 626 -18.20 -30.62 5.63
N GLU A 627 -19.41 -30.07 5.62
CA GLU A 627 -20.38 -30.28 4.56
C GLU A 627 -20.22 -29.34 3.38
N ASN A 628 -19.79 -28.10 3.62
CA ASN A 628 -19.72 -27.05 2.60
C ASN A 628 -18.29 -26.68 2.16
N ILE A 629 -17.27 -27.29 2.71
CA ILE A 629 -15.86 -26.96 2.42
C ILE A 629 -15.54 -27.02 0.92
N HIS A 630 -16.12 -27.97 0.19
CA HIS A 630 -15.92 -28.14 -1.25
C HIS A 630 -16.55 -27.03 -2.11
N GLN A 631 -17.41 -26.19 -1.52
CA GLN A 631 -18.05 -25.06 -2.18
C GLN A 631 -17.19 -23.79 -2.15
N PHE A 632 -16.10 -23.78 -1.40
CA PHE A 632 -15.16 -22.66 -1.29
C PHE A 632 -13.91 -22.88 -2.12
N VAL A 633 -13.33 -21.79 -2.62
CA VAL A 633 -12.05 -21.81 -3.34
C VAL A 633 -10.94 -21.38 -2.38
N PHE A 634 -10.12 -22.32 -1.93
CA PHE A 634 -8.95 -22.05 -1.11
C PHE A 634 -7.78 -21.57 -1.99
N LYS A 635 -7.27 -20.39 -1.72
CA LYS A 635 -6.26 -19.77 -2.59
C LYS A 635 -4.84 -20.20 -2.26
N SER A 636 -4.11 -20.59 -3.29
CA SER A 636 -2.71 -21.02 -3.22
C SER A 636 -1.71 -19.89 -2.85
N CYS A 637 -2.15 -18.62 -2.87
CA CYS A 637 -1.29 -17.51 -2.44
C CYS A 637 -1.05 -17.46 -0.93
N CYS A 638 -1.82 -18.19 -0.11
CA CYS A 638 -1.67 -18.19 1.34
C CYS A 638 -2.03 -19.53 2.02
N HIS A 639 -2.52 -20.52 1.28
CA HIS A 639 -2.85 -21.87 1.79
C HIS A 639 -3.54 -21.83 3.17
N PRO A 640 -4.79 -21.30 3.25
CA PRO A 640 -5.50 -21.22 4.52
C PRO A 640 -5.89 -22.62 5.02
N ILE A 641 -5.67 -22.88 6.30
CA ILE A 641 -5.94 -24.15 6.98
C ILE A 641 -6.89 -23.91 8.16
N PRO A 642 -7.61 -24.93 8.65
CA PRO A 642 -8.44 -24.79 9.84
C PRO A 642 -7.67 -24.23 11.02
N GLY A 643 -8.29 -23.26 11.72
CA GLY A 643 -7.65 -22.52 12.81
C GLY A 643 -6.91 -21.25 12.38
N ASP A 644 -6.66 -21.04 11.10
CA ASP A 644 -6.17 -19.74 10.61
C ASP A 644 -7.28 -18.67 10.69
N ASP A 645 -6.88 -17.43 10.93
CA ASP A 645 -7.78 -16.27 10.81
C ASP A 645 -8.01 -15.96 9.32
N VAL A 646 -9.24 -16.21 8.84
CA VAL A 646 -9.57 -16.17 7.42
C VAL A 646 -10.64 -15.14 7.08
N LEU A 647 -10.72 -14.79 5.81
CA LEU A 647 -11.79 -14.00 5.22
C LEU A 647 -12.22 -14.61 3.89
N GLY A 648 -13.49 -14.37 3.53
CA GLY A 648 -14.04 -14.70 2.22
C GLY A 648 -14.01 -13.49 1.28
N TYR A 649 -13.72 -13.73 0.02
CA TYR A 649 -13.83 -12.75 -1.05
C TYR A 649 -14.79 -13.28 -2.14
N ILE A 650 -15.75 -12.47 -2.55
CA ILE A 650 -16.68 -12.80 -3.64
C ILE A 650 -16.03 -12.41 -4.96
N ASP A 651 -15.70 -13.37 -5.81
CA ASP A 651 -15.09 -13.13 -7.12
C ASP A 651 -16.09 -12.54 -8.15
N GLY A 652 -15.64 -12.32 -9.39
CA GLY A 652 -16.47 -11.80 -10.49
C GLY A 652 -17.58 -12.78 -10.95
N LYS A 653 -17.51 -14.06 -10.54
CA LYS A 653 -18.47 -15.12 -10.86
C LYS A 653 -19.37 -15.49 -9.66
N ASN A 654 -19.32 -14.69 -8.60
CA ASN A 654 -20.00 -14.93 -7.31
C ASN A 654 -19.53 -16.18 -6.54
N HIS A 655 -18.32 -16.71 -6.81
CA HIS A 655 -17.73 -17.74 -5.96
C HIS A 655 -17.04 -17.11 -4.75
N ILE A 656 -16.94 -17.86 -3.65
CA ILE A 656 -16.29 -17.40 -2.43
C ILE A 656 -14.87 -17.95 -2.38
N GLU A 657 -13.90 -17.05 -2.46
CA GLU A 657 -12.47 -17.35 -2.30
C GLU A 657 -12.06 -17.13 -0.85
N ILE A 658 -11.42 -18.14 -0.24
CA ILE A 658 -10.93 -18.06 1.14
C ILE A 658 -9.45 -17.73 1.16
N HIS A 659 -9.12 -16.70 1.92
CA HIS A 659 -7.75 -16.26 2.15
C HIS A 659 -7.46 -16.15 3.65
N LYS A 660 -6.19 -16.29 4.05
CA LYS A 660 -5.73 -15.82 5.37
C LYS A 660 -5.90 -14.31 5.45
N ARG A 661 -6.33 -13.80 6.59
CA ARG A 661 -6.50 -12.36 6.81
C ARG A 661 -5.18 -11.58 6.68
N SER A 662 -4.05 -12.22 6.98
CA SER A 662 -2.68 -11.69 6.81
C SER A 662 -2.15 -11.73 5.37
N CYS A 663 -2.87 -12.36 4.43
CA CYS A 663 -2.42 -12.51 3.05
C CYS A 663 -2.31 -11.16 2.32
N ARG A 664 -1.20 -10.94 1.60
CA ARG A 664 -0.98 -9.72 0.80
C ARG A 664 -2.05 -9.52 -0.29
N VAL A 665 -2.51 -10.61 -0.91
CA VAL A 665 -3.59 -10.57 -1.90
C VAL A 665 -4.90 -10.18 -1.24
N ALA A 666 -5.25 -10.80 -0.08
CA ALA A 666 -6.43 -10.44 0.70
C ALA A 666 -6.42 -8.96 1.12
N SER A 667 -5.26 -8.44 1.51
CA SER A 667 -5.08 -7.03 1.86
C SER A 667 -5.36 -6.09 0.67
N LYS A 668 -4.90 -6.47 -0.53
CA LYS A 668 -5.24 -5.73 -1.77
C LYS A 668 -6.74 -5.80 -2.07
N LEU A 669 -7.35 -6.99 -1.97
CA LEU A 669 -8.78 -7.18 -2.21
C LEU A 669 -9.64 -6.37 -1.23
N LYS A 670 -9.25 -6.30 0.05
CA LYS A 670 -9.92 -5.44 1.05
C LYS A 670 -9.92 -3.97 0.64
N SER A 671 -8.79 -3.44 0.18
CA SER A 671 -8.65 -2.04 -0.19
C SER A 671 -9.37 -1.68 -1.48
N SER A 672 -9.57 -2.64 -2.40
CA SER A 672 -10.14 -2.39 -3.73
C SER A 672 -11.60 -2.84 -3.86
N TYR A 673 -11.96 -3.93 -3.19
CA TYR A 673 -13.28 -4.57 -3.29
C TYR A 673 -13.88 -4.89 -1.92
N GLY A 674 -13.74 -3.99 -0.95
CA GLY A 674 -14.16 -4.21 0.43
C GLY A 674 -15.66 -4.54 0.60
N ASN A 675 -16.52 -4.16 -0.36
CA ASN A 675 -17.94 -4.54 -0.40
C ASN A 675 -18.16 -6.03 -0.78
N ARG A 676 -17.13 -6.72 -1.29
CA ARG A 676 -17.12 -8.15 -1.64
C ARG A 676 -16.38 -9.00 -0.60
N ILE A 677 -15.93 -8.40 0.49
CA ILE A 677 -15.31 -9.11 1.60
C ILE A 677 -16.37 -9.59 2.57
N LEU A 678 -16.21 -10.82 3.00
CA LEU A 678 -17.07 -11.50 3.98
C LEU A 678 -16.23 -11.92 5.18
N ASP A 679 -16.82 -11.88 6.36
CA ASP A 679 -16.22 -12.52 7.53
C ASP A 679 -16.40 -14.03 7.38
N ALA A 680 -15.33 -14.81 7.51
CA ALA A 680 -15.32 -16.25 7.39
C ALA A 680 -14.73 -16.88 8.66
N LYS A 681 -15.29 -17.99 9.11
CA LYS A 681 -14.86 -18.72 10.30
C LYS A 681 -14.88 -20.21 10.04
N TRP A 682 -13.91 -20.92 10.59
CA TRP A 682 -13.90 -22.37 10.59
C TRP A 682 -14.86 -22.92 11.63
N ASP A 683 -15.66 -23.93 11.23
CA ASP A 683 -16.55 -24.71 12.10
C ASP A 683 -16.50 -26.17 11.62
N MET A 684 -15.31 -26.79 11.77
CA MET A 684 -15.02 -28.12 11.25
C MET A 684 -14.82 -29.10 12.41
N HIS A 685 -15.34 -30.30 12.23
CA HIS A 685 -15.26 -31.39 13.20
C HIS A 685 -14.56 -32.65 12.63
N LYS A 686 -14.40 -32.72 11.30
CA LYS A 686 -13.66 -33.79 10.64
C LYS A 686 -12.22 -33.42 10.42
N GLN A 687 -11.31 -34.40 10.58
CA GLN A 687 -9.91 -34.24 10.29
C GLN A 687 -9.66 -34.40 8.78
N LEU A 688 -9.76 -33.30 8.04
CA LEU A 688 -9.35 -33.23 6.64
C LEU A 688 -7.87 -32.81 6.57
N LEU A 689 -7.20 -33.15 5.45
CA LEU A 689 -5.80 -32.80 5.24
C LEU A 689 -5.68 -31.53 4.38
N PHE A 690 -4.80 -30.64 4.79
CA PHE A 690 -4.55 -29.36 4.14
C PHE A 690 -3.04 -29.17 3.90
N ASP A 691 -2.70 -28.51 2.81
CA ASP A 691 -1.31 -28.17 2.48
C ASP A 691 -0.77 -27.06 3.39
N ALA A 692 0.35 -27.29 4.05
CA ALA A 692 1.09 -26.31 4.82
C ALA A 692 2.57 -26.34 4.48
N THR A 693 3.21 -25.18 4.39
CA THR A 693 4.64 -25.08 4.06
C THR A 693 5.42 -24.57 5.27
N LEU A 694 6.44 -25.32 5.68
CA LEU A 694 7.41 -24.95 6.71
C LEU A 694 8.76 -24.64 6.11
N SER A 695 9.38 -23.56 6.57
CA SER A 695 10.79 -23.25 6.33
C SER A 695 11.58 -23.53 7.61
N ILE A 696 12.62 -24.35 7.52
CA ILE A 696 13.51 -24.70 8.62
C ILE A 696 14.92 -24.24 8.29
N ARG A 697 15.57 -23.56 9.21
CA ARG A 697 16.97 -23.13 9.06
C ARG A 697 17.77 -23.45 10.31
N GLY A 698 19.00 -23.90 10.12
CA GLY A 698 19.85 -24.26 11.22
C GLY A 698 21.30 -24.53 10.80
N ILE A 699 22.12 -24.99 11.75
CA ILE A 699 23.50 -25.38 11.51
C ILE A 699 23.50 -26.79 10.93
N ASP A 700 24.15 -26.95 9.78
CA ASP A 700 24.26 -28.26 9.12
C ASP A 700 25.12 -29.21 9.94
N ARG A 701 24.64 -30.43 10.08
CA ARG A 701 25.36 -31.54 10.71
C ARG A 701 24.87 -32.90 10.19
N ILE A 702 25.72 -33.88 10.33
CA ILE A 702 25.34 -35.26 9.96
C ILE A 702 24.11 -35.69 10.78
N GLY A 703 23.09 -36.20 10.09
CA GLY A 703 21.84 -36.69 10.66
C GLY A 703 20.74 -35.62 10.87
N MET A 704 21.00 -34.31 10.63
CA MET A 704 20.01 -33.24 10.80
C MET A 704 18.72 -33.52 10.01
N LEU A 705 18.86 -33.85 8.75
CA LEU A 705 17.70 -34.14 7.89
C LEU A 705 16.91 -35.35 8.40
N ASN A 706 17.59 -36.41 8.81
CA ASN A 706 16.95 -37.60 9.33
C ASN A 706 16.16 -37.31 10.62
N GLU A 707 16.73 -36.53 11.54
CA GLU A 707 16.01 -36.13 12.76
C GLU A 707 14.78 -35.28 12.44
N VAL A 708 14.88 -34.33 11.52
CA VAL A 708 13.75 -33.48 11.10
C VAL A 708 12.67 -34.31 10.43
N THR A 709 13.02 -35.17 9.48
CA THR A 709 12.03 -36.00 8.76
C THR A 709 11.40 -37.06 9.66
N ASN A 710 12.15 -37.69 10.54
CA ASN A 710 11.62 -38.67 11.49
C ASN A 710 10.66 -38.00 12.49
N LEU A 711 10.99 -36.83 12.99
CA LEU A 711 10.09 -36.09 13.86
C LEU A 711 8.75 -35.79 13.16
N ILE A 712 8.78 -35.33 11.91
CA ILE A 712 7.56 -35.00 11.16
C ILE A 712 6.76 -36.27 10.83
N SER A 713 7.44 -37.29 10.26
CA SER A 713 6.73 -38.44 9.68
C SER A 713 6.47 -39.56 10.68
N GLU A 714 7.42 -39.85 11.62
CA GLU A 714 7.25 -40.96 12.56
C GLU A 714 6.63 -40.53 13.89
N HIS A 715 6.97 -39.32 14.39
CA HIS A 715 6.48 -38.87 15.68
C HIS A 715 5.10 -38.20 15.57
N PHE A 716 4.90 -37.39 14.52
CA PHE A 716 3.62 -36.66 14.30
C PHE A 716 2.69 -37.35 13.28
N ASP A 717 3.14 -38.43 12.63
CA ASP A 717 2.38 -39.15 11.57
C ASP A 717 1.92 -38.21 10.44
N VAL A 718 2.80 -37.24 10.08
CA VAL A 718 2.49 -36.25 9.07
C VAL A 718 3.24 -36.55 7.77
N ASN A 719 2.49 -36.60 6.68
CA ASN A 719 3.04 -36.85 5.36
C ASN A 719 3.77 -35.61 4.80
N ILE A 720 5.01 -35.81 4.35
CA ILE A 720 5.80 -34.80 3.64
C ILE A 720 5.53 -34.93 2.14
N HIS A 721 4.80 -33.96 1.59
CA HIS A 721 4.42 -33.99 0.16
C HIS A 721 5.60 -33.61 -0.73
N LYS A 722 6.39 -32.63 -0.30
CA LYS A 722 7.57 -32.16 -1.03
C LYS A 722 8.60 -31.63 -0.07
N LEU A 723 9.87 -31.84 -0.42
CA LEU A 723 11.02 -31.40 0.36
C LEU A 723 12.07 -30.78 -0.55
N THR A 724 12.50 -29.58 -0.21
CA THR A 724 13.60 -28.89 -0.88
C THR A 724 14.63 -28.48 0.15
N ILE A 725 15.89 -28.91 -0.01
CA ILE A 725 16.97 -28.65 0.93
C ILE A 725 18.16 -28.05 0.18
N SER A 726 18.79 -27.09 0.83
CA SER A 726 20.10 -26.57 0.45
C SER A 726 20.99 -26.50 1.70
N CYS A 727 22.25 -26.86 1.54
CA CYS A 727 23.28 -26.67 2.55
C CYS A 727 24.36 -25.78 1.93
N ASP A 728 24.62 -24.63 2.55
CA ASP A 728 25.61 -23.67 2.08
C ASP A 728 26.41 -23.15 3.27
N GLU A 729 27.74 -23.22 3.17
CA GLU A 729 28.69 -22.76 4.17
C GLU A 729 28.39 -23.23 5.62
N GLY A 730 27.88 -24.48 5.78
CA GLY A 730 27.54 -25.05 7.08
C GLY A 730 26.16 -24.63 7.62
N ILE A 731 25.34 -23.98 6.81
CA ILE A 731 23.97 -23.65 7.13
C ILE A 731 23.01 -24.55 6.34
N PHE A 732 22.14 -25.23 7.06
CA PHE A 732 21.03 -26.00 6.52
C PHE A 732 19.82 -25.11 6.32
N SER A 733 19.22 -25.14 5.13
CA SER A 733 17.94 -24.48 4.82
C SER A 733 17.03 -25.48 4.10
N GLY A 734 15.86 -25.75 4.69
CA GLY A 734 14.89 -26.70 4.14
C GLY A 734 13.49 -26.09 4.03
N VAL A 735 12.78 -26.40 2.95
CA VAL A 735 11.36 -26.09 2.75
C VAL A 735 10.61 -27.41 2.69
N PHE A 736 9.64 -27.59 3.58
CA PHE A 736 8.84 -28.80 3.74
C PHE A 736 7.39 -28.48 3.44
N GLU A 737 6.79 -29.12 2.44
CA GLU A 737 5.37 -29.08 2.15
C GLU A 737 4.70 -30.28 2.84
N LEU A 738 3.84 -30.03 3.81
CA LEU A 738 3.25 -31.01 4.72
C LEU A 738 1.74 -31.09 4.52
N LEU A 739 1.15 -32.27 4.76
CA LEU A 739 -0.29 -32.46 4.84
C LEU A 739 -0.71 -32.53 6.31
N ILE A 740 -1.41 -31.52 6.80
CA ILE A 740 -1.79 -31.37 8.21
C ILE A 740 -3.30 -31.16 8.37
N HIS A 741 -3.83 -31.37 9.57
CA HIS A 741 -5.27 -31.23 9.83
C HIS A 741 -5.64 -29.77 10.17
N ASP A 742 -4.85 -29.14 11.03
CA ASP A 742 -5.15 -27.80 11.50
C ASP A 742 -3.89 -27.02 11.93
N ARG A 743 -4.10 -25.80 12.34
CA ARG A 743 -3.04 -24.91 12.83
C ARG A 743 -2.46 -25.38 14.17
N ALA A 744 -3.25 -25.99 15.05
CA ALA A 744 -2.75 -26.45 16.34
C ALA A 744 -1.73 -27.59 16.19
N ASP A 745 -1.94 -28.49 15.24
CA ASP A 745 -0.97 -29.53 14.92
C ASP A 745 0.30 -28.95 14.28
N LEU A 746 0.15 -27.97 13.39
CA LEU A 746 1.30 -27.26 12.82
C LEU A 746 2.15 -26.58 13.92
N GLU A 747 1.52 -25.92 14.87
CA GLU A 747 2.20 -25.24 15.98
C GLU A 747 2.95 -26.23 16.91
N LYS A 748 2.39 -27.43 17.13
CA LYS A 748 3.08 -28.51 17.88
C LYS A 748 4.34 -28.94 17.13
N ILE A 749 4.22 -29.22 15.81
CA ILE A 749 5.35 -29.59 14.97
C ILE A 749 6.43 -28.50 15.00
N ILE A 750 6.08 -27.25 14.81
CA ILE A 750 7.02 -26.12 14.87
C ILE A 750 7.73 -26.05 16.23
N LYS A 751 7.00 -26.27 17.33
CA LYS A 751 7.56 -26.23 18.68
C LYS A 751 8.58 -27.34 18.90
N GLU A 752 8.27 -28.57 18.50
CA GLU A 752 9.17 -29.71 18.67
C GLU A 752 10.38 -29.63 17.71
N LEU A 753 10.20 -29.20 16.47
CA LEU A 753 11.31 -28.98 15.52
C LEU A 753 12.34 -27.97 16.08
N LYS A 754 11.91 -26.96 16.82
CA LYS A 754 12.81 -25.99 17.49
C LYS A 754 13.64 -26.62 18.62
N THR A 755 13.28 -27.79 19.13
CA THR A 755 14.05 -28.50 20.16
C THR A 755 15.23 -29.29 19.58
N ILE A 756 15.22 -29.58 18.27
CA ILE A 756 16.29 -30.30 17.60
C ILE A 756 17.58 -29.49 17.67
N LYS A 757 18.63 -30.10 18.18
CA LYS A 757 19.94 -29.44 18.32
C LYS A 757 20.47 -29.00 16.97
N GLY A 758 20.69 -27.70 16.79
CA GLY A 758 21.17 -27.10 15.55
C GLY A 758 20.09 -26.42 14.72
N VAL A 759 18.81 -26.70 14.92
CA VAL A 759 17.71 -25.93 14.35
C VAL A 759 17.63 -24.57 15.05
N GLN A 760 17.69 -23.49 14.29
CA GLN A 760 17.63 -22.12 14.78
C GLN A 760 16.30 -21.43 14.49
N GLU A 761 15.74 -21.69 13.32
CA GLU A 761 14.52 -21.05 12.88
C GLU A 761 13.58 -22.09 12.25
N VAL A 762 12.31 -22.06 12.65
CA VAL A 762 11.23 -22.82 12.02
C VAL A 762 10.04 -21.88 11.86
N ASN A 763 9.65 -21.63 10.62
CA ASN A 763 8.61 -20.68 10.30
C ASN A 763 7.62 -21.29 9.29
N GLN A 764 6.33 -20.98 9.45
CA GLN A 764 5.36 -21.24 8.39
C GLN A 764 5.62 -20.23 7.26
N THR A 765 5.87 -20.72 6.04
CA THR A 765 5.96 -19.90 4.84
C THR A 765 4.59 -19.77 4.19
N VAL A 766 4.31 -18.57 3.69
CA VAL A 766 3.07 -18.26 2.95
C VAL A 766 3.32 -18.49 1.48
#